data_9da42b8f8036178ff773c06ab5ae7544
#
_entry.id   9da42b8f8036178ff773c06ab5ae7544
#
_cell.length_a   1.000
_cell.length_b   1.000
_cell.length_c   1.000
_cell.angle_alpha   90.00
_cell.angle_beta   90.00
_cell.angle_gamma   90.00
#
_symmetry.space_group_name_H-M   'P 1'
#
loop_
_entity.id
_entity.type
_entity.pdbx_description
1 polymer ?
#
loop_
_entity_poly.entity_id
_entity_poly.type
_entity_poly.pdbx_seq_one_letter_code
_entity_poly.pdbx_strand_id
1 'polypeptide(L)'
;CDRRQRQMCIRDSSGGGSKASYYMSLQANHDTGLLDTKKVYSYNNNINNWGYNFQNNISYKITSTTKIDLHMNAQIRNKKGPNYSTSDLFAQMLYCNPINFPVTFPAQPGDTHIRFGNAIWTGSSVRTNPYAYMLSSFKEYNENTLNTSLKINQKLDFVTKGLSVQAMVNWKNWASSSYNRTIEPYYYGIKGGSYNPSNPTDYEIERLGTSGTDYLKTSDISKASDQTFYLDARVNYDRQFNLHHVTGMLMYMQREYRSSVLPERNQGFSGRFTYDYGQRYLVELNFGYNGTERLAKKERFEFFPAVSLGWVISNEKFFEPMTKYIDNLKIRGSYGLVGSDETGLSAGAQHFLYIDQVSLNNIGFTTGVDMNYTLYGPLVTNYAVVNGGWERVKKLDIGIDLELFRQLTITADYFNEKRYNILLHREAWPESLGYYTAKPWSNKGKVDNWGIELSVNWRKEFTKDLYVDFRGNFTYTENKYVNLDEPVYPYVWKTSTGKPLSRTTGYIAQGLFSSQEEIDNSPTQNLGSTVKPGDIKYRDVNGDGKIDGSDQVMISPYGTTPRIQYGLGMNVTYKKFDFGVFFNGSAKRTIMISGISPFGQSDYNVMQFIADDYWSESNPNPNAKYPRLGLTSSQTANNTVASTYWMRNGNFIRFKTLELGYKFKYGRVYLNGDNIAVFSPFKLWDPELSWNAYPLQRTFNIGVQLNF
;
A
#
# COMPACT_ATOMS: atom_id res chain seq x y z
N CYS A 1 -9.26 21.71 -17.72
CA CYS A 1 -8.92 21.27 -16.34
C CYS A 1 -10.20 20.98 -15.61
N ASP A 2 -10.53 19.72 -15.45
CA ASP A 2 -11.68 19.34 -14.66
C ASP A 2 -11.30 19.32 -13.19
N ARG A 3 -12.21 19.79 -12.33
CA ARG A 3 -11.95 20.04 -10.92
C ARG A 3 -12.66 18.98 -10.11
N ARG A 4 -11.90 18.16 -9.38
CA ARG A 4 -12.50 17.39 -8.30
C ARG A 4 -13.11 18.36 -7.30
N GLN A 5 -14.41 18.42 -7.25
CA GLN A 5 -15.11 19.12 -6.19
C GLN A 5 -15.42 18.11 -5.08
N ARG A 6 -14.86 18.35 -3.91
CA ARG A 6 -15.25 17.66 -2.70
C ARG A 6 -16.14 18.60 -1.90
N GLN A 7 -17.40 18.24 -1.79
CA GLN A 7 -18.31 18.92 -0.88
C GLN A 7 -18.46 18.07 0.38
N MET A 8 -18.31 18.67 1.55
CA MET A 8 -18.44 18.02 2.83
C MET A 8 -19.36 18.84 3.72
N CYS A 9 -20.45 18.23 4.20
CA CYS A 9 -21.32 18.78 5.21
C CYS A 9 -21.19 17.93 6.47
N ILE A 10 -20.87 18.56 7.60
CA ILE A 10 -20.83 17.91 8.91
C ILE A 10 -21.77 18.67 9.84
N ARG A 11 -22.60 17.93 10.57
CA ARG A 11 -23.40 18.44 11.65
C ARG A 11 -23.21 17.56 12.87
N ASP A 12 -22.72 18.16 13.94
CA ASP A 12 -22.50 17.50 15.21
C ASP A 12 -23.44 18.06 16.27
N SER A 13 -23.85 17.20 17.17
CA SER A 13 -24.59 17.56 18.37
C SER A 13 -24.04 16.78 19.54
N SER A 14 -23.71 17.47 20.60
CA SER A 14 -23.30 16.84 21.86
C SER A 14 -24.04 17.48 23.02
N GLY A 15 -24.30 16.69 24.02
CA GLY A 15 -24.95 17.17 25.22
C GLY A 15 -24.86 16.15 26.33
N GLY A 16 -25.26 16.55 27.51
CA GLY A 16 -25.27 15.64 28.63
C GLY A 16 -25.64 16.29 29.93
N GLY A 17 -25.93 15.45 30.92
CA GLY A 17 -26.18 15.78 32.30
C GLY A 17 -25.36 14.87 33.23
N SER A 18 -25.72 14.85 34.50
CA SER A 18 -25.01 14.05 35.51
C SER A 18 -25.05 12.55 35.27
N LYS A 19 -26.07 12.04 34.58
CA LYS A 19 -26.28 10.61 34.34
C LYS A 19 -26.00 10.18 32.89
N ALA A 20 -26.25 11.05 31.91
CA ALA A 20 -26.14 10.71 30.51
C ALA A 20 -25.30 11.74 29.74
N SER A 21 -24.54 11.30 28.77
CA SER A 21 -23.92 12.15 27.76
C SER A 21 -24.05 11.49 26.41
N TYR A 22 -24.19 12.31 25.37
CA TYR A 22 -24.26 11.82 23.99
C TYR A 22 -23.43 12.69 23.05
N TYR A 23 -22.98 12.05 21.98
CA TYR A 23 -22.41 12.71 20.83
C TYR A 23 -23.01 12.07 19.57
N MET A 24 -23.56 12.89 18.71
CA MET A 24 -24.09 12.48 17.40
C MET A 24 -23.45 13.31 16.32
N SER A 25 -23.05 12.67 15.24
CA SER A 25 -22.49 13.34 14.06
C SER A 25 -23.08 12.73 12.80
N LEU A 26 -23.46 13.59 11.88
CA LEU A 26 -23.87 13.24 10.52
C LEU A 26 -22.96 13.96 9.54
N GLN A 27 -22.29 13.20 8.69
CA GLN A 27 -21.39 13.70 7.66
C GLN A 27 -21.87 13.22 6.29
N ALA A 28 -21.93 14.13 5.34
CA ALA A 28 -22.15 13.82 3.94
C ALA A 28 -20.97 14.34 3.10
N ASN A 29 -20.42 13.49 2.25
CA ASN A 29 -19.34 13.82 1.34
C ASN A 29 -19.77 13.55 -0.10
N HIS A 30 -19.42 14.44 -1.00
CA HIS A 30 -19.60 14.26 -2.43
C HIS A 30 -18.29 14.52 -3.15
N ASP A 31 -17.79 13.52 -3.89
CA ASP A 31 -16.56 13.61 -4.65
C ASP A 31 -16.88 13.42 -6.15
N THR A 32 -16.36 14.31 -6.99
CA THR A 32 -16.45 14.20 -8.45
C THR A 32 -15.07 13.92 -9.07
N GLY A 33 -15.03 13.32 -10.26
CA GLY A 33 -13.80 13.02 -10.97
C GLY A 33 -13.25 14.18 -11.78
N LEU A 34 -12.03 13.99 -12.30
CA LEU A 34 -11.32 14.94 -13.17
C LEU A 34 -11.46 14.60 -14.66
N LEU A 35 -12.12 13.49 -14.99
CA LEU A 35 -12.27 13.09 -16.39
C LEU A 35 -13.24 14.07 -17.09
N ASP A 36 -12.79 14.65 -18.20
CA ASP A 36 -13.63 15.47 -19.06
C ASP A 36 -14.55 14.56 -19.90
N THR A 37 -15.53 13.96 -19.22
CA THR A 37 -16.55 13.15 -19.84
C THR A 37 -17.67 14.05 -20.33
N LYS A 38 -17.64 14.42 -21.61
CA LYS A 38 -18.81 15.05 -22.23
C LYS A 38 -19.98 14.08 -22.17
N LYS A 39 -21.18 14.59 -21.87
CA LYS A 39 -22.40 13.79 -21.90
C LYS A 39 -22.76 13.42 -23.36
N VAL A 40 -22.10 12.40 -23.87
CA VAL A 40 -22.27 11.90 -25.23
C VAL A 40 -23.38 10.87 -25.29
N TYR A 41 -23.47 10.02 -24.26
CA TYR A 41 -24.54 9.06 -24.06
C TYR A 41 -25.55 9.57 -23.01
N SER A 42 -26.64 8.84 -22.79
CA SER A 42 -27.68 9.18 -21.81
C SER A 42 -27.15 9.10 -20.35
N TYR A 43 -25.92 8.64 -20.11
CA TYR A 43 -25.28 8.52 -18.82
C TYR A 43 -23.98 9.33 -18.76
N ASN A 44 -23.55 9.63 -17.54
CA ASN A 44 -22.25 10.21 -17.24
C ASN A 44 -21.42 9.16 -16.51
N ASN A 45 -20.24 8.80 -17.05
CA ASN A 45 -19.31 7.84 -16.49
C ASN A 45 -18.15 8.49 -15.71
N ASN A 46 -18.19 9.78 -15.44
CA ASN A 46 -17.25 10.41 -14.53
C ASN A 46 -17.47 9.91 -13.09
N ILE A 47 -16.44 10.02 -12.27
CA ILE A 47 -16.54 9.68 -10.86
C ILE A 47 -17.57 10.56 -10.18
N ASN A 48 -18.51 9.93 -9.49
CA ASN A 48 -19.55 10.57 -8.70
C ASN A 48 -19.79 9.72 -7.45
N ASN A 49 -19.13 10.08 -6.37
CA ASN A 49 -19.14 9.30 -5.14
C ASN A 49 -19.85 10.09 -4.04
N TRP A 50 -20.86 9.45 -3.43
CA TRP A 50 -21.52 9.94 -2.25
C TRP A 50 -21.16 9.07 -1.06
N GLY A 51 -20.77 9.71 0.04
CA GLY A 51 -20.48 9.05 1.31
C GLY A 51 -21.28 9.69 2.42
N TYR A 52 -21.96 8.85 3.20
CA TYR A 52 -22.66 9.26 4.41
C TYR A 52 -22.06 8.53 5.58
N ASN A 53 -21.78 9.25 6.65
CA ASN A 53 -21.30 8.68 7.90
C ASN A 53 -22.16 9.20 9.05
N PHE A 54 -22.77 8.27 9.74
CA PHE A 54 -23.53 8.53 10.97
C PHE A 54 -22.79 7.93 12.14
N GLN A 55 -22.51 8.76 13.15
CA GLN A 55 -21.90 8.33 14.40
C GLN A 55 -22.79 8.71 15.57
N ASN A 56 -22.99 7.78 16.48
CA ASN A 56 -23.73 8.00 17.70
C ASN A 56 -23.00 7.33 18.86
N ASN A 57 -22.61 8.13 19.85
CA ASN A 57 -21.96 7.66 21.06
C ASN A 57 -22.83 8.07 22.24
N ILE A 58 -23.30 7.13 23.01
CA ILE A 58 -24.11 7.36 24.19
C ILE A 58 -23.42 6.74 25.40
N SER A 59 -23.23 7.51 26.44
CA SER A 59 -22.76 7.07 27.74
C SER A 59 -23.87 7.27 28.79
N TYR A 60 -24.15 6.22 29.52
CA TYR A 60 -25.18 6.28 30.56
C TYR A 60 -24.68 5.67 31.88
N LYS A 61 -24.75 6.43 32.95
CA LYS A 61 -24.48 5.99 34.33
C LYS A 61 -25.77 5.43 34.95
N ILE A 62 -25.88 4.09 34.98
CA ILE A 62 -27.02 3.41 35.59
C ILE A 62 -27.01 3.67 37.09
N THR A 63 -25.83 3.51 37.72
CA THR A 63 -25.54 3.81 39.10
C THR A 63 -24.30 4.68 39.21
N SER A 64 -23.90 5.05 40.43
CA SER A 64 -22.61 5.72 40.67
C SER A 64 -21.39 4.84 40.32
N THR A 65 -21.57 3.52 40.26
CA THR A 65 -20.51 2.53 39.99
C THR A 65 -20.66 1.82 38.65
N THR A 66 -21.84 1.87 38.01
CA THR A 66 -22.12 1.17 36.76
C THR A 66 -22.33 2.18 35.64
N LYS A 67 -21.56 2.01 34.56
CA LYS A 67 -21.62 2.82 33.32
C LYS A 67 -21.79 1.91 32.10
N ILE A 68 -22.70 2.29 31.21
CA ILE A 68 -22.87 1.68 29.88
C ILE A 68 -22.47 2.71 28.83
N ASP A 69 -21.68 2.29 27.87
CA ASP A 69 -21.33 3.05 26.68
C ASP A 69 -21.81 2.29 25.44
N LEU A 70 -22.61 2.94 24.61
CA LEU A 70 -23.05 2.47 23.30
C LEU A 70 -22.38 3.33 22.22
N HIS A 71 -21.65 2.68 21.30
CA HIS A 71 -21.08 3.34 20.14
C HIS A 71 -21.65 2.70 18.88
N MET A 72 -22.16 3.53 17.98
CA MET A 72 -22.68 3.11 16.68
C MET A 72 -22.05 3.98 15.59
N ASN A 73 -21.53 3.34 14.57
CA ASN A 73 -21.05 4.00 13.37
C ASN A 73 -21.64 3.28 12.15
N ALA A 74 -22.40 4.02 11.33
CA ALA A 74 -22.94 3.55 10.08
C ALA A 74 -22.35 4.36 8.92
N GLN A 75 -21.78 3.68 7.95
CA GLN A 75 -21.23 4.27 6.73
C GLN A 75 -21.97 3.72 5.52
N ILE A 76 -22.39 4.61 4.65
CA ILE A 76 -22.99 4.27 3.36
C ILE A 76 -22.19 4.98 2.28
N ARG A 77 -21.74 4.25 1.28
CA ARG A 77 -20.97 4.78 0.16
C ARG A 77 -21.57 4.31 -1.15
N ASN A 78 -21.98 5.27 -1.95
CA ASN A 78 -22.47 5.03 -3.29
C ASN A 78 -21.46 5.62 -4.26
N LYS A 79 -20.78 4.75 -5.00
CA LYS A 79 -19.74 5.12 -5.95
C LYS A 79 -20.22 4.79 -7.34
N LYS A 80 -20.15 5.77 -8.22
CA LYS A 80 -20.38 5.61 -9.64
C LYS A 80 -19.17 6.18 -10.41
N GLY A 81 -18.71 5.47 -11.39
CA GLY A 81 -17.55 5.89 -12.17
C GLY A 81 -17.22 4.92 -13.27
N PRO A 82 -16.10 5.13 -13.96
CA PRO A 82 -15.65 4.23 -15.02
C PRO A 82 -15.55 2.78 -14.54
N ASN A 83 -15.81 1.83 -15.42
CA ASN A 83 -15.64 0.41 -15.14
C ASN A 83 -14.20 -0.10 -15.33
N TYR A 84 -13.25 0.79 -15.39
CA TYR A 84 -11.82 0.51 -15.51
C TYR A 84 -11.06 1.33 -14.49
N SER A 85 -9.83 0.92 -14.20
CA SER A 85 -8.96 1.73 -13.36
C SER A 85 -8.49 2.98 -14.11
N THR A 86 -8.31 4.07 -13.40
CA THR A 86 -7.71 5.28 -13.99
C THR A 86 -6.30 5.03 -14.50
N SER A 87 -5.55 4.12 -13.86
CA SER A 87 -4.22 3.70 -14.33
C SER A 87 -4.28 3.00 -15.68
N ASP A 88 -5.29 2.15 -15.93
CA ASP A 88 -5.48 1.51 -17.23
C ASP A 88 -5.82 2.53 -18.31
N LEU A 89 -6.69 3.49 -18.02
CA LEU A 89 -7.01 4.56 -18.96
C LEU A 89 -5.75 5.38 -19.33
N PHE A 90 -4.95 5.77 -18.31
CA PHE A 90 -3.70 6.48 -18.55
C PHE A 90 -2.71 5.65 -19.37
N ALA A 91 -2.58 4.36 -19.08
CA ALA A 91 -1.74 3.46 -19.87
C ALA A 91 -2.19 3.41 -21.32
N GLN A 92 -3.51 3.27 -21.57
CA GLN A 92 -4.04 3.25 -22.93
C GLN A 92 -3.82 4.59 -23.67
N MET A 93 -3.97 5.72 -22.98
CA MET A 93 -3.66 7.03 -23.56
C MET A 93 -2.19 7.18 -23.95
N LEU A 94 -1.27 6.64 -23.14
CA LEU A 94 0.15 6.69 -23.41
C LEU A 94 0.57 5.73 -24.55
N TYR A 95 -0.11 4.60 -24.68
CA TYR A 95 0.18 3.62 -25.74
C TYR A 95 -0.49 3.91 -27.07
N CYS A 96 -1.61 4.64 -27.07
CA CYS A 96 -2.33 4.94 -28.27
C CYS A 96 -1.53 5.88 -29.18
N ASN A 97 -1.23 5.42 -30.39
CA ASN A 97 -0.56 6.23 -31.39
C ASN A 97 -1.58 6.98 -32.28
N PRO A 98 -1.63 8.31 -32.25
CA PRO A 98 -2.60 9.09 -33.03
C PRO A 98 -2.41 9.00 -34.54
N ILE A 99 -1.30 8.48 -35.02
CA ILE A 99 -1.07 8.22 -36.45
C ILE A 99 -1.95 7.06 -36.98
N ASN A 100 -2.29 6.10 -36.10
CA ASN A 100 -3.01 4.89 -36.51
C ASN A 100 -4.48 5.15 -36.83
N PHE A 101 -5.11 6.07 -36.09
CA PHE A 101 -6.54 6.42 -36.29
C PHE A 101 -6.89 7.73 -35.58
N PRO A 102 -7.94 8.45 -36.06
CA PRO A 102 -8.48 9.61 -35.36
C PRO A 102 -9.30 9.18 -34.14
N VAL A 103 -9.58 10.09 -33.21
CA VAL A 103 -10.43 9.82 -32.03
C VAL A 103 -11.82 9.36 -32.44
N THR A 104 -12.44 10.09 -33.40
CA THR A 104 -13.75 9.79 -33.95
C THR A 104 -13.76 10.20 -35.43
N PHE A 105 -14.62 9.59 -36.23
CA PHE A 105 -14.99 10.06 -37.55
C PHE A 105 -16.27 10.94 -37.49
N PRO A 106 -16.50 11.83 -38.47
CA PRO A 106 -17.72 12.60 -38.54
C PRO A 106 -18.97 11.72 -38.59
N ALA A 107 -20.02 12.17 -37.89
CA ALA A 107 -21.32 11.50 -37.94
C ALA A 107 -21.93 11.62 -39.33
N GLN A 108 -22.63 10.58 -39.80
CA GLN A 108 -23.40 10.58 -41.03
C GLN A 108 -24.91 10.65 -40.74
N PRO A 109 -25.72 11.15 -41.67
CA PRO A 109 -27.16 11.14 -41.51
C PRO A 109 -27.70 9.74 -41.21
N GLY A 110 -28.48 9.61 -40.14
CA GLY A 110 -29.03 8.33 -39.68
C GLY A 110 -28.18 7.56 -38.64
N ASP A 111 -27.02 8.06 -38.27
CA ASP A 111 -26.22 7.44 -37.18
C ASP A 111 -26.93 7.58 -35.81
N THR A 112 -27.02 6.47 -35.11
CA THR A 112 -27.54 6.38 -33.75
C THR A 112 -26.38 6.27 -32.72
N HIS A 113 -25.12 6.23 -33.19
CA HIS A 113 -23.93 5.95 -32.41
C HIS A 113 -22.76 6.84 -32.81
N ILE A 114 -21.72 6.86 -31.97
CA ILE A 114 -20.47 7.55 -32.28
C ILE A 114 -19.61 6.63 -33.15
N ARG A 115 -19.03 7.19 -34.21
CA ARG A 115 -18.04 6.50 -35.04
C ARG A 115 -16.65 6.64 -34.43
N PHE A 116 -16.29 5.76 -33.54
CA PHE A 116 -14.94 5.77 -32.96
C PHE A 116 -13.90 5.31 -33.99
N GLY A 117 -12.84 6.11 -34.14
CA GLY A 117 -11.71 5.71 -34.97
C GLY A 117 -10.96 4.52 -34.38
N ASN A 118 -10.54 3.60 -35.25
CA ASN A 118 -9.71 2.46 -34.85
C ASN A 118 -8.94 1.91 -36.06
N ALA A 119 -8.04 0.98 -35.81
CA ALA A 119 -7.30 0.23 -36.81
C ALA A 119 -7.21 -1.25 -36.42
N ILE A 120 -7.12 -2.11 -37.42
CA ILE A 120 -6.87 -3.54 -37.20
C ILE A 120 -5.44 -3.72 -36.71
N TRP A 121 -5.26 -4.47 -35.65
CA TRP A 121 -3.94 -4.84 -35.13
C TRP A 121 -3.48 -6.17 -35.73
N THR A 122 -4.25 -7.24 -35.47
CA THR A 122 -3.92 -8.57 -35.95
C THR A 122 -5.19 -9.38 -36.19
N GLY A 123 -5.29 -10.05 -37.31
CA GLY A 123 -6.51 -10.76 -37.70
C GLY A 123 -7.73 -9.83 -37.74
N SER A 124 -8.74 -10.09 -36.92
CA SER A 124 -9.93 -9.24 -36.76
C SER A 124 -9.88 -8.36 -35.49
N SER A 125 -8.78 -8.40 -34.73
CA SER A 125 -8.65 -7.63 -33.50
C SER A 125 -8.32 -6.19 -33.78
N VAL A 126 -9.08 -5.28 -33.18
CA VAL A 126 -8.89 -3.84 -33.25
C VAL A 126 -8.04 -3.34 -32.10
N ARG A 127 -7.45 -2.15 -32.24
CA ARG A 127 -6.69 -1.46 -31.18
C ARG A 127 -7.63 -0.90 -30.12
N THR A 128 -7.07 -0.41 -29.04
CA THR A 128 -7.83 0.31 -28.03
C THR A 128 -7.88 1.80 -28.37
N ASN A 129 -9.10 2.32 -28.56
CA ASN A 129 -9.33 3.76 -28.61
C ASN A 129 -9.60 4.25 -27.18
N PRO A 130 -8.71 5.08 -26.56
CA PRO A 130 -8.86 5.50 -25.17
C PRO A 130 -10.13 6.31 -24.91
N TYR A 131 -10.61 7.07 -25.90
CA TYR A 131 -11.84 7.85 -25.77
C TYR A 131 -13.07 6.95 -25.76
N ALA A 132 -13.13 5.96 -26.67
CA ALA A 132 -14.17 4.94 -26.65
C ALA A 132 -14.15 4.15 -25.34
N TYR A 133 -12.95 3.77 -24.88
CA TYR A 133 -12.75 3.06 -23.62
C TYR A 133 -13.26 3.88 -22.42
N MET A 134 -12.97 5.18 -22.39
CA MET A 134 -13.44 6.10 -21.35
C MET A 134 -14.96 6.24 -21.33
N LEU A 135 -15.63 6.26 -22.50
CA LEU A 135 -17.06 6.54 -22.62
C LEU A 135 -17.96 5.29 -22.54
N SER A 136 -17.44 4.10 -22.89
CA SER A 136 -18.26 2.92 -23.19
C SER A 136 -18.82 2.19 -21.97
N SER A 137 -18.39 2.51 -20.77
CA SER A 137 -18.84 1.77 -19.59
C SER A 137 -18.82 2.58 -18.30
N PHE A 138 -19.65 2.17 -17.35
CA PHE A 138 -19.57 2.63 -15.99
C PHE A 138 -19.90 1.50 -15.02
N LYS A 139 -19.44 1.68 -13.78
CA LYS A 139 -19.66 0.79 -12.64
C LYS A 139 -20.43 1.53 -11.55
N GLU A 140 -21.45 0.90 -11.02
CA GLU A 140 -22.06 1.31 -9.76
C GLU A 140 -21.63 0.35 -8.65
N TYR A 141 -21.19 0.92 -7.54
CA TYR A 141 -20.72 0.20 -6.39
C TYR A 141 -21.33 0.81 -5.12
N ASN A 142 -22.10 0.02 -4.41
CA ASN A 142 -22.72 0.39 -3.14
C ASN A 142 -22.04 -0.39 -2.02
N GLU A 143 -21.71 0.31 -0.94
CA GLU A 143 -20.99 -0.25 0.20
C GLU A 143 -21.65 0.27 1.50
N ASN A 144 -21.95 -0.64 2.39
CA ASN A 144 -22.54 -0.32 3.69
C ASN A 144 -21.68 -0.96 4.79
N THR A 145 -21.37 -0.21 5.81
CA THR A 145 -20.69 -0.72 7.01
C THR A 145 -21.46 -0.28 8.24
N LEU A 146 -21.83 -1.23 9.08
CA LEU A 146 -22.36 -0.97 10.41
C LEU A 146 -21.39 -1.52 11.44
N ASN A 147 -20.97 -0.68 12.37
CA ASN A 147 -20.11 -1.05 13.49
C ASN A 147 -20.75 -0.58 14.79
N THR A 148 -21.10 -1.52 15.65
CA THR A 148 -21.78 -1.26 16.93
C THR A 148 -21.03 -1.91 18.05
N SER A 149 -20.76 -1.17 19.13
CA SER A 149 -20.19 -1.73 20.36
C SER A 149 -21.00 -1.32 21.58
N LEU A 150 -21.20 -2.27 22.45
CA LEU A 150 -21.78 -2.08 23.78
C LEU A 150 -20.72 -2.41 24.82
N LYS A 151 -20.42 -1.46 25.68
CA LYS A 151 -19.45 -1.61 26.77
C LYS A 151 -20.13 -1.35 28.10
N ILE A 152 -19.92 -2.24 29.05
CA ILE A 152 -20.36 -2.12 30.42
C ILE A 152 -19.13 -2.04 31.30
N ASN A 153 -19.07 -1.06 32.15
CA ASN A 153 -18.04 -0.88 33.16
C ASN A 153 -18.65 -0.83 34.55
N GLN A 154 -18.17 -1.67 35.45
CA GLN A 154 -18.61 -1.76 36.83
C GLN A 154 -17.43 -1.52 37.77
N LYS A 155 -17.46 -0.48 38.57
CA LYS A 155 -16.55 -0.25 39.68
C LYS A 155 -16.88 -1.18 40.83
N LEU A 156 -15.87 -1.81 41.40
CA LEU A 156 -15.98 -2.75 42.52
C LEU A 156 -15.21 -2.24 43.74
N ASP A 157 -15.24 -0.90 43.96
CA ASP A 157 -14.56 -0.26 45.10
C ASP A 157 -15.09 -0.77 46.45
N PHE A 158 -16.29 -1.36 46.50
CA PHE A 158 -16.85 -2.03 47.68
C PHE A 158 -16.16 -3.35 47.99
N VAL A 159 -15.51 -4.00 47.05
CA VAL A 159 -14.66 -5.19 47.27
C VAL A 159 -13.24 -4.74 47.63
N THR A 160 -12.63 -3.92 46.80
CA THR A 160 -11.36 -3.24 47.07
C THR A 160 -11.22 -2.01 46.19
N LYS A 161 -10.72 -0.91 46.80
CA LYS A 161 -10.53 0.37 46.07
C LYS A 161 -9.69 0.20 44.83
N GLY A 162 -10.15 0.73 43.70
CA GLY A 162 -9.45 0.69 42.41
C GLY A 162 -9.75 -0.55 41.56
N LEU A 163 -10.59 -1.47 42.05
CA LEU A 163 -11.02 -2.63 41.27
C LEU A 163 -12.16 -2.27 40.33
N SER A 164 -12.12 -2.71 39.10
CA SER A 164 -13.25 -2.60 38.15
C SER A 164 -13.29 -3.77 37.19
N VAL A 165 -14.50 -4.08 36.71
CA VAL A 165 -14.73 -5.09 35.68
C VAL A 165 -15.34 -4.39 34.46
N GLN A 166 -14.90 -4.76 33.27
CA GLN A 166 -15.43 -4.28 32.01
C GLN A 166 -15.76 -5.45 31.11
N ALA A 167 -16.88 -5.38 30.44
CA ALA A 167 -17.20 -6.28 29.33
C ALA A 167 -17.58 -5.45 28.11
N MET A 168 -17.17 -5.90 26.94
CA MET A 168 -17.51 -5.24 25.67
C MET A 168 -17.88 -6.30 24.63
N VAL A 169 -18.95 -6.02 23.90
CA VAL A 169 -19.35 -6.73 22.69
C VAL A 169 -19.28 -5.75 21.53
N ASN A 170 -18.62 -6.13 20.45
CA ASN A 170 -18.61 -5.38 19.21
C ASN A 170 -19.09 -6.27 18.06
N TRP A 171 -19.95 -5.72 17.24
CA TRP A 171 -20.41 -6.33 16.03
C TRP A 171 -20.23 -5.39 14.86
N LYS A 172 -19.50 -5.85 13.83
CA LYS A 172 -19.28 -5.14 12.58
C LYS A 172 -19.81 -5.97 11.45
N ASN A 173 -20.59 -5.35 10.58
CA ASN A 173 -21.03 -5.93 9.31
C ASN A 173 -20.65 -4.99 8.17
N TRP A 174 -20.07 -5.55 7.14
CA TRP A 174 -19.80 -4.88 5.88
C TRP A 174 -20.50 -5.65 4.76
N ALA A 175 -21.12 -4.93 3.84
CA ALA A 175 -21.74 -5.50 2.66
C ALA A 175 -21.52 -4.58 1.47
N SER A 176 -21.30 -5.17 0.31
CA SER A 176 -21.20 -4.44 -0.95
C SER A 176 -21.97 -5.11 -2.06
N SER A 177 -22.39 -4.31 -3.02
CA SER A 177 -22.95 -4.78 -4.28
C SER A 177 -22.41 -3.92 -5.42
N SER A 178 -22.13 -4.53 -6.55
CA SER A 178 -21.70 -3.80 -7.74
C SER A 178 -22.22 -4.47 -9.01
N TYR A 179 -22.44 -3.64 -10.02
CA TYR A 179 -22.72 -4.07 -11.38
C TYR A 179 -22.11 -3.10 -12.37
N ASN A 180 -21.84 -3.62 -13.56
CA ASN A 180 -21.30 -2.82 -14.67
C ASN A 180 -22.37 -2.63 -15.73
N ARG A 181 -22.36 -1.47 -16.35
CA ARG A 181 -23.14 -1.21 -17.56
C ARG A 181 -22.20 -0.83 -18.69
N THR A 182 -22.30 -1.52 -19.80
CA THR A 182 -21.39 -1.37 -20.95
C THR A 182 -22.16 -1.20 -22.24
N ILE A 183 -21.65 -0.29 -23.06
CA ILE A 183 -21.98 -0.19 -24.49
C ILE A 183 -20.75 -0.72 -25.23
N GLU A 184 -20.93 -1.56 -26.22
CA GLU A 184 -19.83 -1.94 -27.10
C GLU A 184 -19.68 -0.85 -28.16
N PRO A 185 -18.50 -0.20 -28.28
CA PRO A 185 -18.27 0.85 -29.24
C PRO A 185 -18.35 0.35 -30.70
N TYR A 186 -18.84 1.18 -31.58
CA TYR A 186 -18.72 0.97 -33.01
C TYR A 186 -17.41 1.55 -33.49
N TYR A 187 -16.56 0.70 -34.07
CA TYR A 187 -15.25 1.10 -34.55
C TYR A 187 -15.23 1.22 -36.06
N TYR A 188 -14.56 2.25 -36.53
CA TYR A 188 -14.42 2.57 -37.95
C TYR A 188 -12.95 2.85 -38.27
N GLY A 189 -12.57 2.49 -39.53
CA GLY A 189 -11.23 2.74 -40.04
C GLY A 189 -11.31 3.32 -41.46
N ILE A 190 -10.19 3.80 -41.95
CA ILE A 190 -10.05 4.17 -43.36
C ILE A 190 -9.93 2.87 -44.16
N LYS A 191 -10.78 2.72 -45.17
CA LYS A 191 -10.78 1.55 -46.03
C LYS A 191 -9.46 1.47 -46.82
N GLY A 192 -8.87 0.29 -46.82
CA GLY A 192 -7.59 0.07 -47.49
C GLY A 192 -7.61 0.53 -48.95
N GLY A 193 -6.60 1.30 -49.34
CA GLY A 193 -6.44 1.84 -50.70
C GLY A 193 -7.34 3.04 -51.08
N SER A 194 -8.22 3.50 -50.18
CA SER A 194 -9.09 4.65 -50.44
C SER A 194 -8.46 6.00 -50.11
N TYR A 195 -7.40 6.05 -49.32
CA TYR A 195 -6.74 7.28 -48.91
C TYR A 195 -6.01 7.96 -50.05
N ASN A 196 -6.30 9.22 -50.27
CA ASN A 196 -5.67 10.04 -51.30
C ASN A 196 -4.64 10.99 -50.68
N PRO A 197 -3.33 10.76 -50.87
CA PRO A 197 -2.28 11.60 -50.26
C PRO A 197 -2.32 13.06 -50.75
N SER A 198 -2.87 13.31 -51.97
CA SER A 198 -3.00 14.66 -52.50
C SER A 198 -4.21 15.43 -51.97
N ASN A 199 -5.17 14.72 -51.39
CA ASN A 199 -6.33 15.29 -50.71
C ASN A 199 -6.62 14.50 -49.41
N PRO A 200 -6.04 14.89 -48.27
CA PRO A 200 -6.11 14.12 -47.02
C PRO A 200 -7.51 13.94 -46.43
N THR A 201 -8.51 14.62 -46.99
CA THR A 201 -9.92 14.48 -46.58
C THR A 201 -10.71 13.53 -47.50
N ASP A 202 -10.09 13.03 -48.56
CA ASP A 202 -10.70 12.16 -49.57
C ASP A 202 -10.34 10.70 -49.26
N TYR A 203 -11.21 10.02 -48.50
CA TYR A 203 -11.08 8.61 -48.11
C TYR A 203 -12.47 8.00 -47.85
N GLU A 204 -12.58 6.71 -48.05
CA GLU A 204 -13.75 5.92 -47.64
C GLU A 204 -13.55 5.38 -46.20
N ILE A 205 -14.64 5.39 -45.42
CA ILE A 205 -14.68 4.85 -44.08
C ILE A 205 -15.37 3.50 -44.08
N GLU A 206 -14.79 2.50 -43.48
CA GLU A 206 -15.42 1.19 -43.29
C GLU A 206 -15.57 0.84 -41.80
N ARG A 207 -16.59 0.05 -41.48
CA ARG A 207 -16.80 -0.50 -40.14
C ARG A 207 -15.79 -1.63 -39.87
N LEU A 208 -15.12 -1.55 -38.75
CA LEU A 208 -14.17 -2.57 -38.34
C LEU A 208 -14.85 -3.56 -37.38
N GLY A 209 -14.76 -4.84 -37.73
CA GLY A 209 -15.32 -5.93 -36.92
C GLY A 209 -16.87 -5.93 -36.87
N THR A 210 -17.41 -6.75 -35.97
CA THR A 210 -18.85 -6.94 -35.75
C THR A 210 -19.34 -6.36 -34.42
N SER A 211 -18.44 -5.84 -33.59
CA SER A 211 -18.79 -5.23 -32.29
C SER A 211 -19.58 -3.93 -32.47
N GLY A 212 -20.38 -3.61 -31.51
CA GLY A 212 -21.21 -2.40 -31.47
C GLY A 212 -22.60 -2.70 -30.98
N THR A 213 -23.10 -1.94 -30.01
CA THR A 213 -24.47 -2.04 -29.49
C THR A 213 -25.05 -0.66 -29.26
N ASP A 214 -26.34 -0.52 -29.53
CA ASP A 214 -27.13 0.72 -29.32
C ASP A 214 -27.72 0.77 -27.91
N TYR A 215 -27.48 -0.26 -27.09
CA TYR A 215 -28.04 -0.39 -25.74
C TYR A 215 -26.98 -0.74 -24.71
N LEU A 216 -27.25 -0.34 -23.47
CA LEU A 216 -26.41 -0.71 -22.32
C LEU A 216 -26.67 -2.14 -21.88
N LYS A 217 -25.67 -2.99 -22.03
CA LYS A 217 -25.63 -4.31 -21.40
C LYS A 217 -25.39 -4.13 -19.90
N THR A 218 -26.02 -4.96 -19.09
CA THR A 218 -25.84 -5.00 -17.64
C THR A 218 -25.20 -6.32 -17.25
N SER A 219 -24.14 -6.27 -16.45
CA SER A 219 -23.58 -7.48 -15.82
C SER A 219 -24.49 -7.99 -14.72
N ASP A 220 -24.25 -9.22 -14.28
CA ASP A 220 -24.80 -9.74 -13.04
C ASP A 220 -24.33 -8.88 -11.86
N ILE A 221 -25.15 -8.87 -10.79
CA ILE A 221 -24.81 -8.17 -9.56
C ILE A 221 -23.80 -8.99 -8.78
N SER A 222 -22.58 -8.49 -8.68
CA SER A 222 -21.58 -9.03 -7.76
C SER A 222 -21.86 -8.55 -6.34
N LYS A 223 -21.89 -9.46 -5.38
CA LYS A 223 -22.14 -9.19 -3.96
C LYS A 223 -21.00 -9.74 -3.13
N ALA A 224 -20.63 -9.00 -2.09
CA ALA A 224 -19.68 -9.44 -1.08
C ALA A 224 -20.13 -8.93 0.29
N SER A 225 -19.87 -9.71 1.32
CA SER A 225 -20.15 -9.31 2.70
C SER A 225 -19.16 -9.96 3.65
N ASP A 226 -18.86 -9.28 4.73
CA ASP A 226 -18.19 -9.83 5.89
C ASP A 226 -18.83 -9.38 7.19
N GLN A 227 -18.60 -10.14 8.24
CA GLN A 227 -18.99 -9.76 9.59
C GLN A 227 -17.90 -10.13 10.58
N THR A 228 -17.76 -9.30 11.60
CA THR A 228 -16.88 -9.57 12.73
C THR A 228 -17.70 -9.48 14.01
N PHE A 229 -17.61 -10.52 14.81
CA PHE A 229 -18.05 -10.52 16.18
C PHE A 229 -16.83 -10.51 17.09
N TYR A 230 -16.82 -9.63 18.08
CA TYR A 230 -15.76 -9.49 19.06
C TYR A 230 -16.34 -9.35 20.45
N LEU A 231 -15.81 -10.09 21.38
CA LEU A 231 -16.13 -10.04 22.81
C LEU A 231 -14.85 -9.88 23.60
N ASP A 232 -14.82 -8.96 24.56
CA ASP A 232 -13.82 -8.94 25.62
C ASP A 232 -14.45 -8.76 27.00
N ALA A 233 -13.80 -9.39 27.98
CA ALA A 233 -14.09 -9.18 29.39
C ALA A 233 -12.76 -8.99 30.12
N ARG A 234 -12.67 -7.93 30.93
CA ARG A 234 -11.44 -7.57 31.63
C ARG A 234 -11.69 -7.17 33.07
N VAL A 235 -10.74 -7.50 33.91
CA VAL A 235 -10.63 -7.05 35.28
C VAL A 235 -9.47 -6.07 35.33
N ASN A 236 -9.70 -4.88 35.89
CA ASN A 236 -8.69 -3.85 36.04
C ASN A 236 -8.55 -3.51 37.53
N TYR A 237 -7.33 -3.28 37.94
CA TYR A 237 -6.97 -2.79 39.27
C TYR A 237 -6.05 -1.60 39.12
N ASP A 238 -6.32 -0.50 39.82
CA ASP A 238 -5.51 0.73 39.80
C ASP A 238 -5.52 1.35 41.17
N ARG A 239 -4.34 1.39 41.83
CA ARG A 239 -4.24 1.90 43.19
C ARG A 239 -2.91 2.51 43.50
N GLN A 240 -2.97 3.68 44.17
CA GLN A 240 -1.83 4.38 44.74
C GLN A 240 -1.68 4.06 46.23
N PHE A 241 -0.49 3.66 46.66
CA PHE A 241 -0.09 3.44 48.06
C PHE A 241 1.11 4.33 48.36
N ASN A 242 0.91 5.53 48.83
CA ASN A 242 1.98 6.52 49.02
C ASN A 242 2.80 6.72 47.75
N LEU A 243 4.07 6.30 47.75
CA LEU A 243 4.96 6.38 46.59
C LEU A 243 4.84 5.19 45.63
N HIS A 244 4.06 4.18 45.99
CA HIS A 244 3.87 2.98 45.15
C HIS A 244 2.56 3.08 44.36
N HIS A 245 2.65 3.04 43.06
CA HIS A 245 1.48 2.94 42.19
C HIS A 245 1.48 1.59 41.49
N VAL A 246 0.38 0.87 41.61
CA VAL A 246 0.20 -0.47 41.05
C VAL A 246 -1.01 -0.47 40.14
N THR A 247 -0.83 -0.93 38.89
CA THR A 247 -1.96 -1.25 38.03
C THR A 247 -1.89 -2.70 37.56
N GLY A 248 -3.05 -3.31 37.36
CA GLY A 248 -3.17 -4.66 36.84
C GLY A 248 -4.36 -4.79 35.93
N MET A 249 -4.22 -5.57 34.87
CA MET A 249 -5.30 -5.93 33.96
C MET A 249 -5.18 -7.40 33.60
N LEU A 250 -6.32 -8.11 33.67
CA LEU A 250 -6.50 -9.43 33.04
C LEU A 250 -7.66 -9.33 32.07
N MET A 251 -7.47 -9.82 30.88
CA MET A 251 -8.46 -9.75 29.80
C MET A 251 -8.60 -11.11 29.12
N TYR A 252 -9.82 -11.54 28.91
CA TYR A 252 -10.19 -12.56 27.93
C TYR A 252 -10.76 -11.90 26.68
N MET A 253 -10.41 -12.38 25.53
CA MET A 253 -10.96 -11.91 24.25
C MET A 253 -11.30 -13.07 23.32
N GLN A 254 -12.34 -12.87 22.51
CA GLN A 254 -12.75 -13.76 21.44
C GLN A 254 -13.13 -12.92 20.22
N ARG A 255 -12.65 -13.36 19.05
CA ARG A 255 -13.02 -12.77 17.75
C ARG A 255 -13.44 -13.88 16.80
N GLU A 256 -14.55 -13.65 16.10
CA GLU A 256 -14.97 -14.44 14.95
C GLU A 256 -15.11 -13.48 13.75
N TYR A 257 -14.39 -13.77 12.68
CA TYR A 257 -14.49 -13.09 11.40
C TYR A 257 -15.02 -14.05 10.36
N ARG A 258 -16.06 -13.63 9.65
CA ARG A 258 -16.74 -14.46 8.64
C ARG A 258 -16.86 -13.70 7.33
N SER A 259 -16.14 -14.13 6.31
CA SER A 259 -16.23 -13.67 4.92
C SER A 259 -16.55 -14.82 3.95
N SER A 260 -16.53 -16.05 4.46
CA SER A 260 -16.82 -17.29 3.72
C SER A 260 -17.62 -18.25 4.60
N VAL A 261 -17.84 -19.47 4.12
CA VAL A 261 -18.56 -20.53 4.86
C VAL A 261 -17.86 -20.84 6.19
N LEU A 262 -16.53 -20.90 6.19
CA LEU A 262 -15.75 -21.16 7.40
C LEU A 262 -15.29 -19.82 8.01
N PRO A 263 -15.63 -19.55 9.28
CA PRO A 263 -15.15 -18.38 9.97
C PRO A 263 -13.69 -18.52 10.41
N GLU A 264 -13.02 -17.41 10.57
CA GLU A 264 -11.72 -17.31 11.25
C GLU A 264 -11.95 -16.98 12.72
N ARG A 265 -11.38 -17.76 13.62
CA ARG A 265 -11.56 -17.58 15.07
C ARG A 265 -10.23 -17.40 15.77
N ASN A 266 -10.21 -16.40 16.63
CA ASN A 266 -9.10 -16.13 17.54
C ASN A 266 -9.67 -15.98 18.95
N GLN A 267 -8.96 -16.47 19.93
CA GLN A 267 -9.26 -16.23 21.35
C GLN A 267 -8.00 -16.15 22.16
N GLY A 268 -8.05 -15.49 23.30
CA GLY A 268 -6.86 -15.40 24.12
C GLY A 268 -7.10 -14.75 25.49
N PHE A 269 -6.12 -14.97 26.32
CA PHE A 269 -5.96 -14.25 27.57
C PHE A 269 -4.77 -13.30 27.47
N SER A 270 -4.91 -12.09 27.99
CA SER A 270 -3.79 -11.18 28.13
C SER A 270 -3.78 -10.53 29.50
N GLY A 271 -2.60 -10.21 29.97
CA GLY A 271 -2.41 -9.53 31.21
C GLY A 271 -1.37 -8.43 31.11
N ARG A 272 -1.57 -7.40 31.89
CA ARG A 272 -0.63 -6.29 32.08
C ARG A 272 -0.53 -5.99 33.55
N PHE A 273 0.68 -5.85 34.02
CA PHE A 273 0.99 -5.39 35.37
C PHE A 273 1.97 -4.23 35.27
N THR A 274 1.66 -3.09 35.92
CA THR A 274 2.61 -1.98 36.03
C THR A 274 2.87 -1.64 37.48
N TYR A 275 4.09 -1.27 37.74
CA TYR A 275 4.54 -0.78 39.04
C TYR A 275 5.38 0.47 38.85
N ASP A 276 5.09 1.48 39.61
CA ASP A 276 5.77 2.76 39.65
C ASP A 276 6.14 3.09 41.09
N TYR A 277 7.40 3.44 41.35
CA TYR A 277 7.87 3.92 42.66
C TYR A 277 8.22 5.40 42.56
N GLY A 278 7.35 6.24 43.10
CA GLY A 278 7.59 7.68 43.19
C GLY A 278 7.82 8.36 41.85
N GLN A 279 7.22 7.82 40.78
CA GLN A 279 7.43 8.24 39.39
C GLN A 279 8.89 8.25 38.94
N ARG A 280 9.74 7.41 39.56
CA ARG A 280 11.17 7.29 39.27
C ARG A 280 11.52 5.98 38.60
N TYR A 281 11.08 4.88 39.17
CA TYR A 281 11.33 3.53 38.65
C TYR A 281 10.04 2.92 38.16
N LEU A 282 10.00 2.59 36.91
CA LEU A 282 8.85 2.05 36.22
C LEU A 282 9.12 0.63 35.77
N VAL A 283 8.21 -0.28 36.10
CA VAL A 283 8.27 -1.67 35.64
C VAL A 283 6.93 -2.02 35.01
N GLU A 284 6.97 -2.64 33.84
CA GLU A 284 5.78 -3.17 33.19
C GLU A 284 6.01 -4.61 32.75
N LEU A 285 5.09 -5.49 33.10
CA LEU A 285 5.05 -6.89 32.68
C LEU A 285 3.79 -7.11 31.86
N ASN A 286 3.94 -7.64 30.66
CA ASN A 286 2.83 -7.98 29.78
C ASN A 286 2.92 -9.45 29.38
N PHE A 287 1.76 -10.07 29.17
CA PHE A 287 1.71 -11.35 28.48
C PHE A 287 0.45 -11.47 27.62
N GLY A 288 0.54 -12.24 26.57
CA GLY A 288 -0.56 -12.74 25.77
C GLY A 288 -0.49 -14.26 25.68
N TYR A 289 -1.60 -14.94 25.86
CA TYR A 289 -1.76 -16.37 25.58
C TYR A 289 -2.85 -16.49 24.54
N ASN A 290 -2.45 -16.50 23.27
CA ASN A 290 -3.35 -16.34 22.12
C ASN A 290 -3.48 -17.65 21.35
N GLY A 291 -4.68 -17.91 20.84
CA GLY A 291 -5.01 -19.07 20.05
C GLY A 291 -5.68 -18.71 18.72
N THR A 292 -5.38 -19.49 17.67
CA THR A 292 -5.91 -19.37 16.33
C THR A 292 -6.32 -20.71 15.76
N GLU A 293 -7.40 -20.76 14.97
CA GLU A 293 -7.83 -21.96 14.26
C GLU A 293 -6.95 -22.31 13.05
N ARG A 294 -6.13 -21.37 12.56
CA ARG A 294 -5.26 -21.59 11.40
C ARG A 294 -4.19 -22.63 11.65
N LEU A 295 -3.87 -22.91 12.91
CA LEU A 295 -2.82 -23.84 13.32
C LEU A 295 -3.39 -25.17 13.83
N ALA A 296 -2.59 -26.23 13.75
CA ALA A 296 -2.91 -27.54 14.29
C ALA A 296 -3.22 -27.48 15.78
N LYS A 297 -4.07 -28.37 16.28
CA LYS A 297 -4.57 -28.34 17.67
C LYS A 297 -3.45 -28.22 18.74
N LYS A 298 -2.28 -28.82 18.51
CA LYS A 298 -1.14 -28.79 19.44
C LYS A 298 -0.40 -27.44 19.43
N GLU A 299 -0.41 -26.74 18.28
CA GLU A 299 0.34 -25.48 18.04
C GLU A 299 -0.59 -24.25 18.07
N ARG A 300 -1.85 -24.46 18.39
CA ARG A 300 -2.90 -23.44 18.31
C ARG A 300 -2.70 -22.29 19.25
N PHE A 301 -2.26 -22.59 20.50
CA PHE A 301 -2.08 -21.60 21.56
C PHE A 301 -0.59 -21.36 21.84
N GLU A 302 -0.22 -20.10 22.01
CA GLU A 302 1.16 -19.68 22.25
C GLU A 302 1.22 -18.58 23.31
N PHE A 303 2.30 -18.55 24.11
CA PHE A 303 2.54 -17.59 25.18
C PHE A 303 3.57 -16.52 24.73
N PHE A 304 3.20 -15.25 24.85
CA PHE A 304 3.97 -14.09 24.38
C PHE A 304 4.23 -13.13 25.55
N PRO A 305 5.33 -13.30 26.30
CA PRO A 305 5.68 -12.40 27.38
C PRO A 305 6.43 -11.17 26.88
N ALA A 306 6.30 -10.05 27.62
CA ALA A 306 7.11 -8.85 27.45
C ALA A 306 7.37 -8.16 28.79
N VAL A 307 8.54 -7.55 28.91
CA VAL A 307 8.96 -6.76 30.07
C VAL A 307 9.45 -5.40 29.59
N SER A 308 9.08 -4.34 30.31
CA SER A 308 9.58 -2.99 30.10
C SER A 308 10.05 -2.39 31.41
N LEU A 309 11.15 -1.65 31.35
CA LEU A 309 11.74 -0.94 32.45
C LEU A 309 11.90 0.53 32.07
N GLY A 310 11.69 1.41 33.02
CA GLY A 310 11.91 2.83 32.85
C GLY A 310 12.52 3.48 34.11
N TRP A 311 13.44 4.39 33.87
CA TRP A 311 14.04 5.21 34.94
C TRP A 311 13.89 6.69 34.55
N VAL A 312 13.13 7.39 35.40
CA VAL A 312 12.95 8.84 35.24
C VAL A 312 14.03 9.52 36.08
N ILE A 313 15.18 9.74 35.47
CA ILE A 313 16.38 10.29 36.07
C ILE A 313 16.11 11.70 36.61
N SER A 314 15.31 12.48 35.89
CA SER A 314 14.95 13.83 36.31
C SER A 314 14.17 13.91 37.63
N ASN A 315 13.59 12.80 38.10
CA ASN A 315 12.88 12.73 39.38
C ASN A 315 13.80 12.32 40.56
N GLU A 316 15.09 12.09 40.30
CA GLU A 316 16.06 11.76 41.35
C GLU A 316 16.58 13.02 42.06
N LYS A 317 16.82 12.91 43.37
CA LYS A 317 17.33 14.04 44.18
C LYS A 317 18.68 14.58 43.69
N PHE A 318 19.57 13.73 43.21
CA PHE A 318 20.86 14.16 42.67
C PHE A 318 20.73 14.97 41.38
N PHE A 319 19.59 14.85 40.66
CA PHE A 319 19.35 15.52 39.42
C PHE A 319 18.75 16.94 39.60
N GLU A 320 18.34 17.28 40.81
CA GLU A 320 17.67 18.56 41.13
C GLU A 320 18.41 19.81 40.58
N PRO A 321 19.76 19.92 40.66
CA PRO A 321 20.46 21.06 40.08
C PRO A 321 20.30 21.22 38.56
N MET A 322 20.05 20.10 37.85
CA MET A 322 19.89 20.05 36.41
C MET A 322 18.47 20.39 35.94
N THR A 323 17.48 20.36 36.83
CA THR A 323 16.06 20.59 36.50
C THR A 323 15.79 21.99 35.97
N LYS A 324 16.72 22.93 36.15
CA LYS A 324 16.67 24.25 35.53
C LYS A 324 16.75 24.20 33.99
N TYR A 325 17.41 23.19 33.44
CA TYR A 325 17.65 23.03 32.01
C TYR A 325 16.94 21.82 31.41
N ILE A 326 16.83 20.76 32.20
CA ILE A 326 16.29 19.47 31.78
C ILE A 326 15.05 19.17 32.63
N ASP A 327 13.88 19.31 32.05
CA ASP A 327 12.61 19.12 32.75
C ASP A 327 12.24 17.64 32.91
N ASN A 328 12.58 16.83 31.89
CA ASN A 328 12.39 15.40 31.94
C ASN A 328 13.56 14.69 31.24
N LEU A 329 14.13 13.72 31.94
CA LEU A 329 15.07 12.75 31.36
C LEU A 329 14.65 11.37 31.82
N LYS A 330 14.18 10.57 30.86
CA LYS A 330 13.78 9.19 31.09
C LYS A 330 14.50 8.26 30.13
N ILE A 331 15.10 7.21 30.67
CA ILE A 331 15.62 6.09 29.89
C ILE A 331 14.64 4.94 30.04
N ARG A 332 14.33 4.29 28.93
CA ARG A 332 13.41 3.14 28.91
C ARG A 332 13.97 2.03 28.04
N GLY A 333 13.58 0.80 28.38
CA GLY A 333 13.89 -0.35 27.56
C GLY A 333 12.79 -1.39 27.68
N SER A 334 12.50 -2.06 26.58
CA SER A 334 11.57 -3.18 26.54
C SER A 334 12.14 -4.36 25.78
N TYR A 335 11.80 -5.55 26.25
CA TYR A 335 12.08 -6.79 25.54
C TYR A 335 10.87 -7.70 25.61
N GLY A 336 10.44 -8.21 24.45
CA GLY A 336 9.25 -9.05 24.38
C GLY A 336 9.23 -10.02 23.21
N LEU A 337 8.37 -11.00 23.34
CA LEU A 337 8.02 -11.94 22.28
C LEU A 337 6.65 -11.58 21.74
N VAL A 338 6.52 -11.49 20.42
CA VAL A 338 5.27 -11.24 19.70
C VAL A 338 5.06 -12.35 18.69
N GLY A 339 3.82 -12.80 18.51
CA GLY A 339 3.45 -13.81 17.52
C GLY A 339 2.58 -13.27 16.41
N SER A 340 2.65 -13.91 15.24
CA SER A 340 1.72 -13.73 14.13
C SER A 340 1.25 -15.08 13.63
N ASP A 341 -0.05 -15.22 13.36
CA ASP A 341 -0.65 -16.38 12.71
C ASP A 341 -0.87 -16.16 11.19
N GLU A 342 -0.40 -15.03 10.66
CA GLU A 342 -0.46 -14.70 9.24
C GLU A 342 0.58 -15.50 8.46
N THR A 343 0.14 -16.17 7.42
CA THR A 343 0.99 -17.03 6.56
C THR A 343 1.40 -16.34 5.25
N GLY A 344 0.83 -15.17 4.95
CA GLY A 344 0.99 -14.51 3.65
C GLY A 344 0.21 -15.15 2.50
N LEU A 345 -0.55 -16.20 2.77
CA LEU A 345 -1.40 -16.88 1.79
C LEU A 345 -2.78 -16.20 1.70
N SER A 346 -3.51 -16.47 0.62
CA SER A 346 -4.90 -16.02 0.51
C SER A 346 -5.78 -16.63 1.61
N ALA A 347 -6.85 -15.94 2.01
CA ALA A 347 -7.70 -16.35 3.13
C ALA A 347 -8.17 -17.84 3.04
N GLY A 348 -8.54 -18.31 1.84
CA GLY A 348 -8.93 -19.70 1.64
C GLY A 348 -7.79 -20.71 1.78
N ALA A 349 -6.56 -20.34 1.41
CA ALA A 349 -5.38 -21.19 1.48
C ALA A 349 -4.76 -21.24 2.89
N GLN A 350 -5.09 -20.30 3.76
CA GLN A 350 -4.59 -20.28 5.15
C GLN A 350 -5.25 -21.32 6.06
N HIS A 351 -6.46 -21.75 5.72
CA HIS A 351 -7.16 -22.77 6.49
C HIS A 351 -6.59 -24.14 6.19
N PHE A 352 -6.43 -24.93 7.25
CA PHE A 352 -6.05 -26.35 7.15
C PHE A 352 -4.70 -26.67 6.52
N LEU A 353 -3.72 -25.75 6.61
CA LEU A 353 -2.34 -26.04 6.19
C LEU A 353 -1.73 -27.28 6.90
N TYR A 354 -2.30 -27.69 8.04
CA TYR A 354 -1.89 -28.86 8.80
C TYR A 354 -2.56 -30.17 8.33
N ILE A 355 -3.25 -30.14 7.18
CA ILE A 355 -3.89 -31.29 6.53
C ILE A 355 -3.41 -31.43 5.10
N ASP A 356 -3.10 -32.64 4.65
CA ASP A 356 -2.78 -32.88 3.25
C ASP A 356 -4.00 -32.58 2.37
N GLN A 357 -3.76 -31.89 1.26
CA GLN A 357 -4.79 -31.57 0.27
C GLN A 357 -4.53 -32.35 -1.01
N VAL A 358 -5.53 -33.07 -1.50
CA VAL A 358 -5.44 -33.87 -2.69
C VAL A 358 -6.54 -33.45 -3.68
N SER A 359 -6.12 -33.09 -4.88
CA SER A 359 -7.01 -32.90 -6.01
C SER A 359 -7.20 -34.27 -6.68
N LEU A 360 -8.44 -34.80 -6.72
CA LEU A 360 -8.72 -36.12 -7.26
C LEU A 360 -8.71 -36.16 -8.81
N ASN A 361 -8.85 -35.02 -9.44
CA ASN A 361 -8.95 -34.89 -10.90
C ASN A 361 -8.04 -33.75 -11.38
N ASN A 362 -6.75 -34.04 -11.47
CA ASN A 362 -5.70 -33.08 -11.86
C ASN A 362 -4.99 -33.56 -13.14
N ILE A 363 -3.97 -32.78 -13.57
CA ILE A 363 -3.17 -33.11 -14.75
C ILE A 363 -2.72 -34.55 -14.67
N GLY A 364 -3.08 -35.34 -15.68
CA GLY A 364 -2.77 -36.73 -15.80
C GLY A 364 -1.74 -37.00 -16.88
N PHE A 365 -1.69 -38.27 -17.27
CA PHE A 365 -0.83 -38.73 -18.34
C PHE A 365 -1.56 -38.65 -19.68
N THR A 366 -0.93 -38.01 -20.68
CA THR A 366 -1.49 -37.91 -22.03
C THR A 366 -0.94 -39.04 -22.88
N THR A 367 -1.83 -39.78 -23.54
CA THR A 367 -1.54 -40.96 -24.36
C THR A 367 -2.23 -40.86 -25.73
N GLY A 368 -2.01 -41.86 -26.58
CA GLY A 368 -2.52 -41.93 -27.94
C GLY A 368 -1.46 -41.52 -28.96
N VAL A 369 -1.66 -41.96 -30.21
CA VAL A 369 -0.71 -41.65 -31.30
C VAL A 369 -0.50 -40.17 -31.49
N ASP A 370 -1.55 -39.37 -31.34
CA ASP A 370 -1.52 -37.93 -31.47
C ASP A 370 -1.43 -37.18 -30.11
N MET A 371 -1.10 -37.89 -29.00
CA MET A 371 -1.03 -37.33 -27.65
C MET A 371 -2.32 -36.55 -27.24
N ASN A 372 -3.49 -37.05 -27.66
CA ASN A 372 -4.76 -36.34 -27.49
C ASN A 372 -5.71 -36.99 -26.45
N TYR A 373 -5.30 -38.09 -25.82
CA TYR A 373 -6.07 -38.75 -24.77
C TYR A 373 -5.40 -38.56 -23.40
N THR A 374 -6.00 -37.75 -22.54
CA THR A 374 -5.48 -37.44 -21.21
C THR A 374 -6.24 -38.18 -20.14
N LEU A 375 -5.54 -38.99 -19.35
CA LEU A 375 -6.04 -39.67 -18.14
C LEU A 375 -5.73 -38.79 -16.93
N TYR A 376 -6.75 -38.27 -16.28
CA TYR A 376 -6.62 -37.48 -15.06
C TYR A 376 -6.48 -38.38 -13.84
N GLY A 377 -5.72 -37.92 -12.84
CA GLY A 377 -5.45 -38.67 -11.63
C GLY A 377 -5.34 -37.81 -10.38
N PRO A 378 -5.20 -38.41 -9.21
CA PRO A 378 -5.02 -37.68 -7.97
C PRO A 378 -3.63 -37.02 -7.90
N LEU A 379 -3.60 -35.82 -7.39
CA LEU A 379 -2.37 -35.06 -7.13
C LEU A 379 -2.43 -34.42 -5.76
N VAL A 380 -1.38 -34.59 -4.96
CA VAL A 380 -1.23 -33.85 -3.72
C VAL A 380 -0.91 -32.40 -4.06
N THR A 381 -1.79 -31.48 -3.69
CA THR A 381 -1.65 -30.03 -3.94
C THR A 381 -1.06 -29.27 -2.77
N ASN A 382 -1.14 -29.84 -1.56
CA ASN A 382 -0.48 -29.33 -0.38
C ASN A 382 -0.16 -30.46 0.58
N TYR A 383 1.08 -30.48 1.08
CA TYR A 383 1.52 -31.38 2.16
C TYR A 383 1.30 -30.71 3.52
N ALA A 384 0.80 -31.48 4.48
CA ALA A 384 0.54 -31.02 5.84
C ALA A 384 1.77 -30.40 6.49
N VAL A 385 1.59 -29.22 7.08
CA VAL A 385 2.61 -28.57 7.92
C VAL A 385 2.53 -29.15 9.33
N VAL A 386 3.19 -30.27 9.56
CA VAL A 386 3.04 -31.08 10.78
C VAL A 386 3.49 -30.34 12.06
N ASN A 387 4.52 -29.49 11.95
CA ASN A 387 5.07 -28.71 13.05
C ASN A 387 4.95 -27.20 12.78
N GLY A 388 3.87 -26.79 12.11
CA GLY A 388 3.57 -25.39 11.82
C GLY A 388 3.09 -24.69 13.09
N GLY A 389 3.92 -23.80 13.61
CA GLY A 389 3.58 -22.96 14.76
C GLY A 389 3.49 -21.48 14.38
N TRP A 390 3.27 -20.65 15.37
CA TRP A 390 3.27 -19.21 15.23
C TRP A 390 4.60 -18.69 14.66
N GLU A 391 4.52 -17.75 13.75
CA GLU A 391 5.64 -16.88 13.47
C GLU A 391 5.93 -16.03 14.71
N ARG A 392 7.20 -15.90 15.09
CA ARG A 392 7.63 -15.25 16.33
C ARG A 392 8.62 -14.13 16.06
N VAL A 393 8.48 -13.03 16.81
CA VAL A 393 9.39 -11.90 16.75
C VAL A 393 9.89 -11.58 18.15
N LYS A 394 11.21 -11.65 18.37
CA LYS A 394 11.86 -11.08 19.53
C LYS A 394 12.11 -9.61 19.26
N LYS A 395 11.52 -8.73 20.08
CA LYS A 395 11.65 -7.28 19.95
C LYS A 395 12.42 -6.72 21.14
N LEU A 396 13.45 -5.96 20.83
CA LEU A 396 14.19 -5.11 21.78
C LEU A 396 13.94 -3.67 21.37
N ASP A 397 13.58 -2.83 22.33
CA ASP A 397 13.48 -1.38 22.14
C ASP A 397 14.18 -0.68 23.30
N ILE A 398 15.04 0.31 23.01
CA ILE A 398 15.75 1.12 23.99
C ILE A 398 15.53 2.58 23.58
N GLY A 399 14.95 3.37 24.47
CA GLY A 399 14.57 4.75 24.20
C GLY A 399 15.02 5.73 25.28
N ILE A 400 15.15 6.97 24.84
CA ILE A 400 15.41 8.13 25.67
C ILE A 400 14.32 9.17 25.40
N ASP A 401 13.65 9.63 26.46
CA ASP A 401 12.72 10.76 26.43
C ASP A 401 13.38 11.92 27.18
N LEU A 402 13.62 13.02 26.45
CA LEU A 402 14.30 14.21 26.95
C LEU A 402 13.42 15.45 26.73
N GLU A 403 13.19 16.22 27.78
CA GLU A 403 12.54 17.52 27.72
C GLU A 403 13.46 18.60 28.27
N LEU A 404 13.68 19.65 27.48
CA LEU A 404 14.58 20.75 27.78
C LEU A 404 13.83 22.07 27.80
N PHE A 405 14.10 22.90 28.82
CA PHE A 405 13.60 24.27 28.99
C PHE A 405 12.07 24.38 28.90
N ARG A 406 11.31 23.31 29.15
CA ARG A 406 9.85 23.19 28.96
C ARG A 406 9.39 23.53 27.53
N GLN A 407 10.29 23.41 26.58
CA GLN A 407 10.09 23.86 25.19
C GLN A 407 10.45 22.79 24.16
N LEU A 408 11.50 22.02 24.41
CA LEU A 408 12.06 21.07 23.45
C LEU A 408 11.92 19.66 23.99
N THR A 409 11.11 18.84 23.33
CA THR A 409 10.97 17.40 23.59
C THR A 409 11.67 16.63 22.51
N ILE A 410 12.55 15.71 22.88
CA ILE A 410 13.26 14.79 22.00
C ILE A 410 12.99 13.38 22.49
N THR A 411 12.51 12.53 21.59
CA THR A 411 12.39 11.10 21.81
C THR A 411 13.27 10.38 20.79
N ALA A 412 14.16 9.52 21.25
CA ALA A 412 15.03 8.73 20.40
C ALA A 412 14.95 7.27 20.80
N ASP A 413 14.70 6.41 19.81
CA ASP A 413 14.55 4.97 19.99
C ASP A 413 15.50 4.19 19.09
N TYR A 414 16.09 3.17 19.62
CA TYR A 414 16.75 2.08 18.89
C TYR A 414 15.92 0.83 19.05
N PHE A 415 15.53 0.20 17.95
CA PHE A 415 14.82 -1.08 17.96
C PHE A 415 15.59 -2.17 17.22
N ASN A 416 15.42 -3.40 17.69
CA ASN A 416 15.93 -4.59 17.02
C ASN A 416 14.88 -5.70 17.08
N GLU A 417 14.56 -6.26 15.94
CA GLU A 417 13.57 -7.32 15.76
C GLU A 417 14.22 -8.54 15.11
N LYS A 418 14.12 -9.68 15.76
CA LYS A 418 14.53 -10.97 15.20
C LYS A 418 13.31 -11.84 14.98
N ARG A 419 12.90 -11.91 13.73
CA ARG A 419 11.74 -12.67 13.27
C ARG A 419 12.18 -14.08 12.89
N TYR A 420 11.48 -15.09 13.38
CA TYR A 420 11.79 -16.50 13.13
C TYR A 420 10.52 -17.34 13.10
N ASN A 421 10.63 -18.61 12.70
CA ASN A 421 9.50 -19.47 12.40
C ASN A 421 8.60 -18.93 11.28
N ILE A 422 9.12 -18.16 10.33
CA ILE A 422 8.36 -17.70 9.17
C ILE A 422 8.07 -18.91 8.30
N LEU A 423 6.80 -19.08 7.92
CA LEU A 423 6.37 -20.13 7.02
C LEU A 423 6.88 -19.85 5.61
N LEU A 424 7.52 -20.83 4.99
CA LEU A 424 8.03 -20.75 3.61
C LEU A 424 8.07 -22.13 2.97
N HIS A 425 8.10 -22.16 1.64
CA HIS A 425 8.37 -23.38 0.88
C HIS A 425 9.81 -23.85 1.07
N ARG A 426 9.98 -25.17 1.11
CA ARG A 426 11.29 -25.83 1.19
C ARG A 426 12.00 -25.81 -0.16
N GLU A 427 12.54 -24.68 -0.57
CA GLU A 427 13.21 -24.50 -1.87
C GLU A 427 14.50 -25.33 -1.98
N ALA A 428 15.13 -25.68 -0.86
CA ALA A 428 16.30 -26.56 -0.82
C ALA A 428 15.99 -28.03 -1.18
N TRP A 429 14.69 -28.42 -1.23
CA TRP A 429 14.32 -29.78 -1.59
C TRP A 429 14.39 -29.98 -3.10
N PRO A 430 15.18 -30.98 -3.57
CA PRO A 430 15.32 -31.23 -4.99
C PRO A 430 14.03 -31.81 -5.61
N GLU A 431 13.72 -31.42 -6.82
CA GLU A 431 12.53 -31.88 -7.57
C GLU A 431 12.56 -33.40 -7.82
N SER A 432 13.75 -34.02 -7.81
CA SER A 432 13.91 -35.47 -7.91
C SER A 432 13.23 -36.28 -6.81
N LEU A 433 12.85 -35.63 -5.71
CA LEU A 433 12.04 -36.26 -4.65
C LEU A 433 10.53 -36.36 -5.00
N GLY A 434 10.11 -35.92 -6.18
CA GLY A 434 8.73 -36.00 -6.64
C GLY A 434 7.80 -34.86 -6.15
N TYR A 435 8.34 -33.85 -5.49
CA TYR A 435 7.57 -32.68 -5.02
C TYR A 435 7.48 -31.58 -6.08
N TYR A 436 7.29 -31.95 -7.32
CA TYR A 436 7.30 -31.01 -8.43
C TYR A 436 6.18 -29.95 -8.35
N THR A 437 4.97 -30.36 -7.96
CA THR A 437 3.79 -29.49 -7.96
C THR A 437 3.45 -28.91 -6.58
N ALA A 438 3.91 -29.52 -5.50
CA ALA A 438 3.62 -29.12 -4.14
C ALA A 438 4.86 -29.29 -3.25
N LYS A 439 5.71 -28.25 -3.20
CA LYS A 439 6.84 -28.24 -2.27
C LYS A 439 6.31 -28.15 -0.82
N PRO A 440 6.86 -28.96 0.11
CA PRO A 440 6.44 -28.88 1.50
C PRO A 440 6.69 -27.52 2.13
N TRP A 441 5.80 -27.09 2.99
CA TRP A 441 5.95 -25.91 3.80
C TRP A 441 6.72 -26.18 5.09
N SER A 442 7.43 -25.20 5.60
CA SER A 442 8.17 -25.31 6.84
C SER A 442 8.39 -23.93 7.51
N ASN A 443 8.36 -23.90 8.83
CA ASN A 443 8.61 -22.69 9.63
C ASN A 443 10.11 -22.44 9.84
N LYS A 444 10.89 -22.33 8.76
CA LYS A 444 12.34 -22.13 8.80
C LYS A 444 12.82 -20.72 8.54
N GLY A 445 11.96 -19.89 7.98
CA GLY A 445 12.31 -18.52 7.61
C GLY A 445 12.75 -17.68 8.80
N LYS A 446 13.79 -16.86 8.59
CA LYS A 446 14.31 -15.91 9.58
C LYS A 446 14.69 -14.61 8.93
N VAL A 447 14.33 -13.50 9.58
CA VAL A 447 14.62 -12.12 9.14
C VAL A 447 15.04 -11.31 10.36
N ASP A 448 16.10 -10.54 10.22
CA ASP A 448 16.49 -9.51 11.16
C ASP A 448 16.08 -8.14 10.65
N ASN A 449 15.59 -7.29 11.54
CA ASN A 449 15.25 -5.89 11.28
C ASN A 449 15.72 -5.03 12.44
N TRP A 450 16.33 -3.87 12.17
CA TRP A 450 16.73 -2.92 13.18
C TRP A 450 16.62 -1.50 12.66
N GLY A 451 16.54 -0.55 13.55
CA GLY A 451 16.45 0.85 13.14
C GLY A 451 16.57 1.83 14.29
N ILE A 452 16.49 3.09 13.90
CA ILE A 452 16.50 4.25 14.79
C ILE A 452 15.30 5.12 14.45
N GLU A 453 14.59 5.57 15.47
CA GLU A 453 13.53 6.54 15.37
C GLU A 453 13.85 7.78 16.19
N LEU A 454 13.60 8.95 15.62
CA LEU A 454 13.81 10.24 16.28
C LEU A 454 12.56 11.10 16.10
N SER A 455 12.06 11.64 17.21
CA SER A 455 11.01 12.65 17.22
C SER A 455 11.48 13.88 17.97
N VAL A 456 11.26 15.05 17.38
CA VAL A 456 11.62 16.35 17.97
C VAL A 456 10.40 17.25 17.93
N ASN A 457 10.00 17.78 19.08
CA ASN A 457 8.96 18.79 19.20
C ASN A 457 9.53 20.00 19.93
N TRP A 458 9.49 21.13 19.30
CA TRP A 458 9.94 22.39 19.91
C TRP A 458 8.82 23.41 19.87
N ARG A 459 8.47 23.94 21.05
CA ARG A 459 7.40 24.91 21.24
C ARG A 459 7.94 26.10 22.00
N LYS A 460 7.76 27.28 21.46
CA LYS A 460 8.23 28.49 22.11
C LYS A 460 7.26 29.65 21.93
N GLU A 461 6.93 30.27 23.04
CA GLU A 461 6.30 31.58 23.11
C GLU A 461 7.40 32.64 23.19
N PHE A 462 7.64 33.35 22.08
CA PHE A 462 8.66 34.42 22.02
C PHE A 462 8.12 35.70 22.64
N THR A 463 6.86 35.98 22.40
CA THR A 463 6.11 37.10 22.99
C THR A 463 4.67 36.66 23.20
N LYS A 464 3.86 37.44 23.93
CA LYS A 464 2.42 37.18 24.09
C LYS A 464 1.65 37.00 22.76
N ASP A 465 2.23 37.56 21.69
CA ASP A 465 1.63 37.54 20.35
C ASP A 465 2.29 36.54 19.39
N LEU A 466 3.49 36.03 19.68
CA LEU A 466 4.25 35.17 18.78
C LEU A 466 4.53 33.81 19.44
N TYR A 467 3.93 32.79 18.88
CA TYR A 467 4.12 31.38 19.24
C TYR A 467 4.61 30.59 18.03
N VAL A 468 5.61 29.74 18.22
CA VAL A 468 6.17 28.83 17.21
C VAL A 468 6.14 27.40 17.73
N ASP A 469 5.63 26.49 16.92
CA ASP A 469 5.64 25.04 17.13
C ASP A 469 6.38 24.40 15.96
N PHE A 470 7.46 23.68 16.22
CA PHE A 470 8.21 22.89 15.25
C PHE A 470 8.13 21.43 15.61
N ARG A 471 7.91 20.55 14.62
CA ARG A 471 7.88 19.10 14.75
C ARG A 471 8.74 18.46 13.69
N GLY A 472 9.56 17.52 14.09
CA GLY A 472 10.36 16.70 13.21
C GLY A 472 10.25 15.24 13.59
N ASN A 473 10.20 14.36 12.61
CA ASN A 473 10.38 12.94 12.78
C ASN A 473 11.35 12.39 11.74
N PHE A 474 12.07 11.36 12.13
CA PHE A 474 13.03 10.68 11.29
C PHE A 474 13.06 9.20 11.67
N THR A 475 12.99 8.31 10.68
CA THR A 475 13.11 6.87 10.85
C THR A 475 14.14 6.34 9.86
N TYR A 476 15.06 5.53 10.36
CA TYR A 476 16.00 4.74 9.56
C TYR A 476 15.84 3.26 9.89
N THR A 477 15.69 2.41 8.87
CA THR A 477 15.53 0.96 9.05
C THR A 477 16.46 0.18 8.15
N GLU A 478 16.99 -0.93 8.67
CA GLU A 478 17.73 -1.93 7.91
C GLU A 478 17.21 -3.32 8.23
N ASN A 479 17.18 -4.17 7.20
CA ASN A 479 16.74 -5.55 7.35
C ASN A 479 17.57 -6.50 6.47
N LYS A 480 17.55 -7.77 6.83
CA LYS A 480 18.20 -8.83 6.05
C LYS A 480 17.53 -10.17 6.25
N TYR A 481 17.57 -10.97 5.21
CA TYR A 481 17.27 -12.40 5.33
C TYR A 481 18.37 -13.10 6.12
N VAL A 482 17.99 -13.89 7.11
CA VAL A 482 18.91 -14.72 7.88
C VAL A 482 18.84 -16.18 7.45
N ASN A 483 17.64 -16.64 7.08
CA ASN A 483 17.43 -17.98 6.54
C ASN A 483 16.18 -17.99 5.64
N LEU A 484 16.29 -18.54 4.45
CA LEU A 484 15.20 -18.75 3.50
C LEU A 484 15.05 -20.20 3.06
N ASP A 485 15.81 -21.15 3.64
CA ASP A 485 15.89 -22.55 3.20
C ASP A 485 16.22 -22.66 1.69
N GLU A 486 17.13 -21.81 1.22
CA GLU A 486 17.52 -21.72 -0.18
C GLU A 486 18.37 -22.93 -0.62
N PRO A 487 18.29 -23.36 -1.89
CA PRO A 487 19.20 -24.33 -2.45
C PRO A 487 20.65 -23.77 -2.50
N VAL A 488 21.60 -24.65 -2.64
CA VAL A 488 22.99 -24.23 -2.88
C VAL A 488 23.09 -23.74 -4.32
N TYR A 489 23.33 -22.43 -4.49
CA TYR A 489 23.54 -21.85 -5.81
C TYR A 489 25.02 -21.96 -6.24
N PRO A 490 25.28 -22.13 -7.54
CA PRO A 490 26.66 -22.16 -8.07
C PRO A 490 27.40 -20.84 -7.78
N TYR A 491 26.67 -19.73 -7.71
CA TYR A 491 27.24 -18.39 -7.53
C TYR A 491 26.71 -17.73 -6.27
N VAL A 492 27.60 -17.20 -5.44
CA VAL A 492 27.28 -16.56 -4.15
C VAL A 492 26.31 -15.37 -4.29
N TRP A 493 26.41 -14.62 -5.39
CA TRP A 493 25.54 -13.47 -5.62
C TRP A 493 24.07 -13.84 -5.89
N LYS A 494 23.75 -15.11 -6.19
CA LYS A 494 22.38 -15.60 -6.35
C LYS A 494 21.70 -15.82 -5.00
N THR A 495 22.45 -16.05 -3.94
CA THR A 495 21.91 -16.27 -2.59
C THR A 495 21.22 -15.00 -2.08
N SER A 496 20.00 -15.12 -1.54
CA SER A 496 19.27 -14.03 -0.90
C SER A 496 19.60 -13.86 0.59
N THR A 497 19.99 -14.95 1.24
CA THR A 497 20.44 -14.96 2.65
C THR A 497 21.60 -13.98 2.85
N GLY A 498 21.51 -13.17 3.89
CA GLY A 498 22.44 -12.08 4.19
C GLY A 498 22.16 -10.75 3.50
N LYS A 499 21.24 -10.71 2.52
CA LYS A 499 20.86 -9.51 1.77
C LYS A 499 19.56 -8.89 2.27
N PRO A 500 19.33 -7.59 1.98
CA PRO A 500 18.09 -6.91 2.32
C PRO A 500 16.85 -7.51 1.65
N LEU A 501 15.68 -7.38 2.31
CA LEU A 501 14.39 -7.83 1.77
C LEU A 501 13.99 -7.02 0.54
N SER A 502 14.01 -5.69 0.68
CA SER A 502 13.75 -4.77 -0.44
C SER A 502 15.08 -4.33 -1.02
N ARG A 503 15.48 -4.99 -2.10
CA ARG A 503 16.69 -4.71 -2.88
C ARG A 503 16.34 -4.71 -4.36
N THR A 504 17.20 -4.15 -5.18
CA THR A 504 17.06 -4.22 -6.64
C THR A 504 18.10 -5.21 -7.19
N THR A 505 17.64 -6.19 -7.96
CA THR A 505 18.47 -7.15 -8.68
C THR A 505 18.37 -6.90 -10.17
N GLY A 506 19.43 -7.17 -10.91
CA GLY A 506 19.47 -6.99 -12.35
C GLY A 506 20.87 -7.12 -12.89
N TYR A 507 21.06 -6.67 -14.14
CA TYR A 507 22.34 -6.72 -14.84
C TYR A 507 23.13 -5.42 -14.67
N ILE A 508 24.45 -5.52 -14.70
CA ILE A 508 25.34 -4.35 -14.71
C ILE A 508 25.53 -3.91 -16.16
N ALA A 509 24.97 -2.76 -16.52
CA ALA A 509 25.13 -2.18 -17.83
C ALA A 509 26.50 -1.51 -17.97
N GLN A 510 27.13 -1.64 -19.15
CA GLN A 510 28.42 -1.05 -19.52
C GLN A 510 28.29 0.06 -20.57
N GLY A 511 27.08 0.36 -21.04
CA GLY A 511 26.78 1.32 -22.09
C GLY A 511 25.95 0.72 -23.21
N LEU A 512 26.02 1.29 -24.40
CA LEU A 512 25.40 0.79 -25.62
C LEU A 512 26.44 0.26 -26.56
N PHE A 513 26.10 -0.80 -27.30
CA PHE A 513 26.96 -1.28 -28.39
C PHE A 513 27.04 -0.24 -29.49
N SER A 514 28.26 0.06 -29.93
CA SER A 514 28.55 1.04 -31.00
C SER A 514 28.53 0.43 -32.41
N SER A 515 28.89 -0.85 -32.54
CA SER A 515 29.03 -1.52 -33.83
C SER A 515 28.78 -3.03 -33.75
N GLN A 516 28.57 -3.68 -34.89
CA GLN A 516 28.46 -5.12 -34.98
C GLN A 516 29.79 -5.81 -34.59
N GLU A 517 30.93 -5.23 -34.93
CA GLU A 517 32.25 -5.75 -34.55
C GLU A 517 32.42 -5.80 -33.01
N GLU A 518 31.95 -4.78 -32.31
CA GLU A 518 31.95 -4.80 -30.85
C GLU A 518 31.06 -5.92 -30.29
N ILE A 519 29.90 -6.18 -30.89
CA ILE A 519 29.01 -7.27 -30.49
C ILE A 519 29.68 -8.61 -30.67
N ASP A 520 30.30 -8.83 -31.85
CA ASP A 520 30.95 -10.09 -32.22
C ASP A 520 32.14 -10.42 -31.31
N ASN A 521 32.78 -9.40 -30.75
CA ASN A 521 33.92 -9.52 -29.83
C ASN A 521 33.51 -9.46 -28.34
N SER A 522 32.22 -9.44 -28.04
CA SER A 522 31.68 -9.37 -26.68
C SER A 522 31.02 -10.69 -26.26
N PRO A 523 30.83 -10.95 -24.94
CA PRO A 523 30.04 -12.08 -24.48
C PRO A 523 28.65 -12.11 -25.13
N THR A 524 28.19 -13.29 -25.52
CA THR A 524 26.89 -13.46 -26.17
C THR A 524 25.74 -13.16 -25.18
N GLN A 525 24.87 -12.20 -25.49
CA GLN A 525 23.72 -11.83 -24.63
C GLN A 525 22.49 -12.67 -24.98
N ASN A 526 22.08 -13.57 -24.07
CA ASN A 526 20.93 -14.47 -24.20
C ASN A 526 19.70 -13.94 -23.45
N LEU A 527 19.27 -12.72 -23.77
CA LEU A 527 18.22 -12.02 -23.03
C LEU A 527 16.91 -11.85 -23.84
N GLY A 528 16.66 -12.79 -24.75
CA GLY A 528 15.37 -12.90 -25.45
C GLY A 528 15.24 -12.09 -26.73
N SER A 529 16.31 -11.41 -27.19
CA SER A 529 16.37 -10.77 -28.52
C SER A 529 17.77 -10.87 -29.13
N THR A 530 17.84 -10.84 -30.46
CA THR A 530 19.12 -10.69 -31.17
C THR A 530 19.66 -9.29 -30.93
N VAL A 531 20.88 -9.20 -30.43
CA VAL A 531 21.54 -7.93 -30.10
C VAL A 531 21.99 -7.24 -31.40
N LYS A 532 21.81 -5.91 -31.42
CA LYS A 532 22.21 -5.02 -32.52
C LYS A 532 22.93 -3.78 -32.00
N PRO A 533 23.65 -3.02 -32.82
CA PRO A 533 24.18 -1.72 -32.41
C PRO A 533 23.07 -0.84 -31.81
N GLY A 534 23.39 -0.13 -30.74
CA GLY A 534 22.45 0.64 -29.96
C GLY A 534 21.72 -0.12 -28.85
N ASP A 535 21.90 -1.44 -28.74
CA ASP A 535 21.42 -2.22 -27.62
C ASP A 535 22.33 -2.09 -26.40
N ILE A 536 21.76 -2.31 -25.21
CA ILE A 536 22.51 -2.23 -23.96
C ILE A 536 23.48 -3.40 -23.86
N LYS A 537 24.75 -3.06 -23.59
CA LYS A 537 25.84 -4.01 -23.31
C LYS A 537 25.86 -4.30 -21.81
N TYR A 538 25.88 -5.57 -21.43
CA TYR A 538 25.94 -6.02 -20.06
C TYR A 538 27.27 -6.67 -19.71
N ARG A 539 27.61 -6.64 -18.43
CA ARG A 539 28.80 -7.27 -17.87
C ARG A 539 28.54 -8.76 -17.66
N ASP A 540 29.45 -9.59 -18.18
CA ASP A 540 29.59 -10.98 -17.81
C ASP A 540 30.23 -11.06 -16.42
N VAL A 541 29.43 -11.50 -15.46
CA VAL A 541 29.82 -11.50 -14.03
C VAL A 541 30.50 -12.79 -13.64
N ASN A 542 30.11 -13.91 -14.25
CA ASN A 542 30.69 -15.23 -13.97
C ASN A 542 31.87 -15.58 -14.90
N GLY A 543 32.07 -14.83 -15.99
CA GLY A 543 33.21 -15.01 -16.92
C GLY A 543 33.03 -16.19 -17.85
N ASP A 544 31.83 -16.67 -18.14
CA ASP A 544 31.58 -17.85 -18.98
C ASP A 544 31.40 -17.52 -20.48
N GLY A 545 31.52 -16.24 -20.85
CA GLY A 545 31.35 -15.76 -22.23
C GLY A 545 29.88 -15.57 -22.65
N LYS A 546 28.92 -15.66 -21.72
CA LYS A 546 27.50 -15.47 -21.97
C LYS A 546 26.89 -14.52 -20.95
N ILE A 547 25.86 -13.81 -21.34
CA ILE A 547 25.03 -12.99 -20.44
C ILE A 547 23.67 -13.66 -20.34
N ASP A 548 23.37 -14.20 -19.17
CA ASP A 548 22.09 -14.87 -18.90
C ASP A 548 21.64 -14.67 -17.46
N GLY A 549 20.67 -15.49 -16.99
CA GLY A 549 20.17 -15.41 -15.61
C GLY A 549 21.28 -15.52 -14.54
N SER A 550 22.44 -16.11 -14.84
CA SER A 550 23.56 -16.27 -13.91
C SER A 550 24.24 -14.94 -13.58
N ASP A 551 24.20 -13.95 -14.49
CA ASP A 551 24.84 -12.64 -14.33
C ASP A 551 24.00 -11.62 -13.58
N GLN A 552 22.77 -11.97 -13.18
CA GLN A 552 21.96 -11.10 -12.36
C GLN A 552 22.54 -11.00 -10.95
N VAL A 553 22.84 -9.78 -10.52
CA VAL A 553 23.38 -9.46 -9.20
C VAL A 553 22.51 -8.46 -8.46
N MET A 554 22.78 -8.24 -7.19
CA MET A 554 22.19 -7.12 -6.47
C MET A 554 22.85 -5.82 -6.95
N ILE A 555 22.14 -5.06 -7.79
CA ILE A 555 22.65 -3.79 -8.35
C ILE A 555 22.40 -2.60 -7.41
N SER A 556 21.48 -2.74 -6.44
CA SER A 556 21.29 -1.77 -5.36
C SER A 556 20.81 -2.49 -4.09
N PRO A 557 21.35 -2.13 -2.91
CA PRO A 557 20.82 -2.60 -1.63
C PRO A 557 19.44 -2.00 -1.31
N TYR A 558 18.98 -1.03 -2.10
CA TYR A 558 17.71 -0.35 -1.95
C TYR A 558 16.73 -0.80 -3.03
N GLY A 559 15.47 -0.99 -2.65
CA GLY A 559 14.35 -1.21 -3.57
C GLY A 559 13.41 0.00 -3.61
N THR A 560 12.15 -0.26 -3.93
CA THR A 560 11.10 0.77 -3.92
C THR A 560 10.71 1.21 -2.51
N THR A 561 10.88 0.34 -1.50
CA THR A 561 10.65 0.67 -0.09
C THR A 561 11.82 1.47 0.46
N PRO A 562 11.61 2.71 0.95
CA PRO A 562 12.69 3.55 1.45
C PRO A 562 13.23 3.04 2.78
N ARG A 563 14.54 3.23 3.02
CA ARG A 563 15.17 2.98 4.33
C ARG A 563 15.07 4.16 5.26
N ILE A 564 14.95 5.35 4.72
CA ILE A 564 14.81 6.61 5.46
C ILE A 564 13.47 7.23 5.13
N GLN A 565 12.72 7.60 6.17
CA GLN A 565 11.53 8.42 6.08
C GLN A 565 11.64 9.58 7.07
N TYR A 566 11.19 10.75 6.67
CA TYR A 566 11.22 11.93 7.52
C TYR A 566 10.05 12.87 7.25
N GLY A 567 9.68 13.62 8.29
CA GLY A 567 8.67 14.66 8.24
C GLY A 567 9.10 15.87 9.05
N LEU A 568 8.85 17.08 8.54
CA LEU A 568 9.18 18.35 9.19
C LEU A 568 7.98 19.27 9.09
N GLY A 569 7.48 19.74 10.22
CA GLY A 569 6.35 20.66 10.31
C GLY A 569 6.69 21.87 11.15
N MET A 570 6.17 23.01 10.75
CA MET A 570 6.27 24.24 11.53
C MET A 570 4.94 24.98 11.51
N ASN A 571 4.48 25.39 12.68
CA ASN A 571 3.32 26.28 12.84
C ASN A 571 3.77 27.54 13.56
N VAL A 572 3.34 28.67 13.04
CA VAL A 572 3.60 29.99 13.62
C VAL A 572 2.27 30.68 13.86
N THR A 573 2.02 31.12 15.07
CA THR A 573 0.88 31.98 15.39
C THR A 573 1.41 33.36 15.76
N TYR A 574 0.95 34.38 15.03
CA TYR A 574 1.27 35.76 15.32
C TYR A 574 -0.02 36.59 15.43
N LYS A 575 -0.35 36.99 16.64
CA LYS A 575 -1.62 37.68 16.93
C LYS A 575 -2.83 36.86 16.46
N LYS A 576 -3.51 37.37 15.43
CA LYS A 576 -4.68 36.74 14.83
C LYS A 576 -4.35 35.85 13.62
N PHE A 577 -3.09 35.86 13.16
CA PHE A 577 -2.65 35.09 12.02
C PHE A 577 -2.03 33.77 12.47
N ASP A 578 -2.27 32.72 11.73
CA ASP A 578 -1.60 31.44 11.85
C ASP A 578 -1.08 30.98 10.49
N PHE A 579 0.13 30.45 10.52
CA PHE A 579 0.83 29.93 9.36
C PHE A 579 1.33 28.52 9.68
N GLY A 580 1.08 27.57 8.79
CA GLY A 580 1.53 26.19 8.93
C GLY A 580 2.18 25.68 7.66
N VAL A 581 3.29 24.96 7.80
CA VAL A 581 3.94 24.23 6.71
C VAL A 581 4.29 22.83 7.15
N PHE A 582 4.20 21.88 6.20
CA PHE A 582 4.64 20.51 6.43
C PHE A 582 5.36 19.95 5.20
N PHE A 583 6.50 19.35 5.45
CA PHE A 583 7.30 18.63 4.48
C PHE A 583 7.40 17.16 4.88
N ASN A 584 7.37 16.28 3.92
CA ASN A 584 7.72 14.88 4.12
C ASN A 584 8.63 14.38 3.00
N GLY A 585 9.38 13.34 3.27
CA GLY A 585 10.28 12.80 2.27
C GLY A 585 10.79 11.41 2.61
N SER A 586 11.47 10.84 1.65
CA SER A 586 12.16 9.56 1.80
C SER A 586 13.49 9.54 1.07
N ALA A 587 14.39 8.68 1.59
CA ALA A 587 15.71 8.49 1.01
C ALA A 587 16.15 7.02 1.06
N LYS A 588 17.27 6.71 0.42
CA LYS A 588 17.77 5.34 0.22
C LYS A 588 16.70 4.46 -0.44
N ARG A 589 16.24 4.91 -1.61
CA ARG A 589 15.21 4.29 -2.42
C ARG A 589 15.61 4.28 -3.89
N THR A 590 15.31 3.19 -4.59
CA THR A 590 15.57 3.01 -6.02
C THR A 590 14.26 2.95 -6.80
N ILE A 591 14.21 3.62 -7.95
CA ILE A 591 13.15 3.51 -8.95
C ILE A 591 13.72 2.83 -10.18
N MET A 592 13.01 1.81 -10.69
CA MET A 592 13.34 1.14 -11.95
C MET A 592 12.38 1.59 -13.04
N ILE A 593 12.92 2.01 -14.18
CA ILE A 593 12.13 2.49 -15.32
C ILE A 593 12.14 1.52 -16.51
N SER A 594 12.74 0.32 -16.35
CA SER A 594 12.84 -0.69 -17.41
C SER A 594 11.52 -1.26 -17.91
N GLY A 595 10.45 -1.18 -17.09
CA GLY A 595 9.12 -1.69 -17.44
C GLY A 595 8.26 -0.74 -18.27
N ILE A 596 8.80 0.36 -18.79
CA ILE A 596 8.04 1.30 -19.63
C ILE A 596 7.88 0.69 -21.01
N SER A 597 6.66 0.26 -21.32
CA SER A 597 6.30 -0.44 -22.55
C SER A 597 6.64 0.25 -23.90
N PRO A 598 6.71 1.58 -24.02
CA PRO A 598 6.95 2.23 -25.32
C PRO A 598 8.27 1.90 -25.99
N PHE A 599 9.14 1.23 -25.30
CA PHE A 599 10.39 0.92 -25.91
C PHE A 599 10.40 -0.33 -26.75
N GLY A 600 9.54 -0.84 -27.38
CA GLY A 600 9.65 -2.02 -28.22
C GLY A 600 8.39 -2.82 -28.29
N GLN A 601 7.34 -2.10 -28.25
CA GLN A 601 6.00 -2.63 -28.47
C GLN A 601 5.52 -2.06 -29.80
N SER A 602 5.03 -2.93 -30.70
CA SER A 602 4.52 -2.49 -31.99
C SER A 602 3.64 -1.27 -31.85
N ASP A 603 4.02 -0.20 -32.54
CA ASP A 603 3.27 1.03 -32.80
C ASP A 603 2.67 1.73 -31.58
N TYR A 604 3.14 1.46 -30.38
CA TYR A 604 2.88 2.32 -29.24
C TYR A 604 3.62 3.67 -29.38
N ASN A 605 3.09 4.70 -28.74
CA ASN A 605 3.79 5.97 -28.64
C ASN A 605 5.10 5.80 -27.88
N VAL A 606 6.10 6.56 -28.33
CA VAL A 606 7.35 6.74 -27.59
C VAL A 606 7.20 7.93 -26.67
N MET A 607 7.55 7.76 -25.40
CA MET A 607 7.55 8.86 -24.44
C MET A 607 8.53 9.95 -24.89
N GLN A 608 8.17 11.23 -24.70
CA GLN A 608 8.99 12.37 -25.13
C GLN A 608 10.42 12.28 -24.63
N PHE A 609 10.62 11.93 -23.36
CA PHE A 609 11.94 11.83 -22.76
C PHE A 609 12.83 10.71 -23.35
N ILE A 610 12.21 9.70 -24.01
CA ILE A 610 12.90 8.67 -24.79
C ILE A 610 13.19 9.20 -26.19
N ALA A 611 12.20 9.82 -26.85
CA ALA A 611 12.33 10.37 -28.18
C ALA A 611 13.39 11.47 -28.28
N ASP A 612 13.61 12.20 -27.18
CA ASP A 612 14.60 13.29 -27.12
C ASP A 612 16.07 12.82 -27.17
N ASP A 613 16.36 11.58 -26.73
CA ASP A 613 17.75 11.13 -26.60
C ASP A 613 17.86 9.60 -26.63
N TYR A 614 17.48 9.00 -27.74
CA TYR A 614 17.67 7.56 -27.99
C TYR A 614 18.69 7.31 -29.10
N TRP A 615 19.29 6.13 -29.07
CA TRP A 615 20.18 5.69 -30.12
C TRP A 615 19.39 5.33 -31.39
N SER A 616 19.88 5.79 -32.56
CA SER A 616 19.33 5.41 -33.87
C SER A 616 20.44 5.30 -34.89
N GLU A 617 20.19 4.60 -35.99
CA GLU A 617 21.16 4.46 -37.11
C GLU A 617 21.48 5.83 -37.75
N SER A 618 20.53 6.76 -37.74
CA SER A 618 20.74 8.14 -38.22
C SER A 618 21.51 9.03 -37.23
N ASN A 619 21.53 8.64 -35.93
CA ASN A 619 22.25 9.32 -34.86
C ASN A 619 22.87 8.26 -33.93
N PRO A 620 23.98 7.60 -34.34
CA PRO A 620 24.60 6.50 -33.60
C PRO A 620 25.43 7.01 -32.40
N ASN A 621 24.75 7.62 -31.43
CA ASN A 621 25.34 8.15 -30.22
C ASN A 621 25.50 7.05 -29.15
N PRO A 622 26.72 6.55 -28.85
CA PRO A 622 26.92 5.52 -27.83
C PRO A 622 26.62 6.01 -26.40
N ASN A 623 26.51 7.33 -26.21
CA ASN A 623 26.16 7.96 -24.94
C ASN A 623 24.69 8.37 -24.85
N ALA A 624 23.83 7.93 -25.78
CA ALA A 624 22.40 8.18 -25.70
C ALA A 624 21.83 7.65 -24.38
N LYS A 625 20.89 8.38 -23.80
CA LYS A 625 20.24 8.02 -22.52
C LYS A 625 19.32 6.82 -22.65
N TYR A 626 18.89 6.51 -23.87
CA TYR A 626 17.99 5.39 -24.15
C TYR A 626 18.53 4.56 -25.32
N PRO A 627 18.34 3.23 -25.27
CA PRO A 627 18.83 2.34 -26.31
C PRO A 627 18.01 2.50 -27.58
N ARG A 628 18.40 1.77 -28.64
CA ARG A 628 17.62 1.71 -29.87
C ARG A 628 16.19 1.25 -29.60
N LEU A 629 15.26 1.78 -30.38
CA LEU A 629 13.85 1.38 -30.35
C LEU A 629 13.62 0.15 -31.24
N GLY A 630 12.51 -0.54 -31.03
CA GLY A 630 12.07 -1.68 -31.82
C GLY A 630 10.56 -1.79 -31.86
N LEU A 631 10.05 -2.50 -32.86
CA LEU A 631 8.62 -2.65 -33.09
C LEU A 631 7.95 -3.76 -32.27
N THR A 632 8.74 -4.72 -31.78
CA THR A 632 8.24 -5.85 -31.01
C THR A 632 9.08 -6.09 -29.77
N SER A 633 8.48 -6.70 -28.75
CA SER A 633 9.20 -7.11 -27.54
C SER A 633 10.35 -8.08 -27.84
N SER A 634 10.19 -8.96 -28.84
CA SER A 634 11.24 -9.88 -29.29
C SER A 634 12.45 -9.19 -29.92
N GLN A 635 12.30 -7.94 -30.41
CA GLN A 635 13.41 -7.16 -30.95
C GLN A 635 14.18 -6.36 -29.89
N THR A 636 13.59 -6.15 -28.72
CA THR A 636 14.13 -5.26 -27.67
C THR A 636 14.17 -5.89 -26.29
N ALA A 637 13.95 -7.21 -26.18
CA ALA A 637 13.96 -7.90 -24.90
C ALA A 637 15.26 -7.66 -24.12
N ASN A 638 16.42 -7.63 -24.81
CA ASN A 638 17.71 -7.28 -24.23
C ASN A 638 17.70 -5.91 -23.53
N ASN A 639 16.98 -4.93 -24.08
CA ASN A 639 16.97 -3.56 -23.58
C ASN A 639 15.98 -3.33 -22.44
N THR A 640 15.05 -4.27 -22.18
CA THR A 640 13.97 -4.09 -21.21
C THR A 640 14.23 -4.79 -19.87
N VAL A 641 15.32 -5.57 -19.76
CA VAL A 641 15.66 -6.23 -18.51
C VAL A 641 16.08 -5.25 -17.42
N ALA A 642 15.79 -5.60 -16.17
CA ALA A 642 16.22 -4.82 -15.02
C ALA A 642 17.76 -4.70 -14.98
N SER A 643 18.27 -3.48 -14.94
CA SER A 643 19.72 -3.23 -14.99
C SER A 643 20.07 -1.86 -14.38
N THR A 644 21.36 -1.64 -14.16
CA THR A 644 21.88 -0.33 -13.72
C THR A 644 21.55 0.79 -14.71
N TYR A 645 21.34 0.45 -15.98
CA TYR A 645 20.94 1.42 -17.01
C TYR A 645 19.61 2.09 -16.71
N TRP A 646 18.65 1.35 -16.17
CA TRP A 646 17.30 1.79 -15.85
C TRP A 646 17.11 2.25 -14.40
N MET A 647 18.14 2.10 -13.60
CA MET A 647 18.09 2.44 -12.19
C MET A 647 18.13 3.97 -11.99
N ARG A 648 17.22 4.50 -11.20
CA ARG A 648 17.15 5.93 -10.86
C ARG A 648 17.09 6.12 -9.36
N ASN A 649 17.61 7.26 -8.90
CA ASN A 649 17.51 7.66 -7.49
C ASN A 649 16.07 8.12 -7.19
N GLY A 650 15.38 7.41 -6.29
CA GLY A 650 14.01 7.68 -5.90
C GLY A 650 13.84 8.59 -4.68
N ASN A 651 14.91 9.23 -4.19
CA ASN A 651 14.83 10.15 -3.06
C ASN A 651 13.97 11.36 -3.39
N PHE A 652 13.23 11.86 -2.42
CA PHE A 652 12.46 13.09 -2.59
C PHE A 652 12.20 13.79 -1.26
N ILE A 653 11.90 15.07 -1.34
CA ILE A 653 11.22 15.86 -0.33
C ILE A 653 10.00 16.54 -0.95
N ARG A 654 8.87 16.44 -0.31
CA ARG A 654 7.60 17.01 -0.74
C ARG A 654 7.18 18.12 0.20
N PHE A 655 6.91 19.30 -0.35
CA PHE A 655 6.15 20.33 0.34
C PHE A 655 4.68 19.92 0.34
N LYS A 656 4.29 19.24 1.43
CA LYS A 656 3.02 18.53 1.52
C LYS A 656 1.88 19.49 1.80
N THR A 657 2.00 20.36 2.82
CA THR A 657 0.90 21.21 3.24
C THR A 657 1.38 22.63 3.53
N LEU A 658 0.60 23.60 3.08
CA LEU A 658 0.69 25.02 3.43
C LEU A 658 -0.66 25.45 3.99
N GLU A 659 -0.68 26.13 5.12
CA GLU A 659 -1.90 26.72 5.69
C GLU A 659 -1.66 28.14 6.14
N LEU A 660 -2.61 29.04 5.84
CA LEU A 660 -2.65 30.41 6.26
C LEU A 660 -4.03 30.67 6.87
N GLY A 661 -4.08 31.13 8.09
CA GLY A 661 -5.33 31.40 8.80
C GLY A 661 -5.39 32.79 9.42
N TYR A 662 -6.59 33.31 9.54
CA TYR A 662 -6.90 34.54 10.26
C TYR A 662 -8.07 34.31 11.23
N LYS A 663 -7.81 34.57 12.51
CA LYS A 663 -8.81 34.41 13.59
C LYS A 663 -9.53 35.75 13.83
N PHE A 664 -10.86 35.69 13.86
CA PHE A 664 -11.71 36.82 14.20
C PHE A 664 -12.63 36.49 15.38
N LYS A 665 -13.44 37.41 15.84
CA LYS A 665 -14.22 37.27 17.08
C LYS A 665 -15.14 36.03 17.10
N TYR A 666 -15.68 35.65 15.94
CA TYR A 666 -16.68 34.57 15.82
C TYR A 666 -16.15 33.35 15.05
N GLY A 667 -14.85 33.29 14.76
CA GLY A 667 -14.31 32.15 14.03
C GLY A 667 -12.95 32.38 13.40
N ARG A 668 -12.69 31.62 12.34
CA ARG A 668 -11.43 31.62 11.58
C ARG A 668 -11.72 31.46 10.09
N VAL A 669 -11.05 32.25 9.27
CA VAL A 669 -10.95 32.04 7.81
C VAL A 669 -9.58 31.49 7.53
N TYR A 670 -9.48 30.51 6.65
CA TYR A 670 -8.19 29.95 6.28
C TYR A 670 -8.12 29.56 4.81
N LEU A 671 -6.91 29.63 4.29
CA LEU A 671 -6.49 29.08 3.01
C LEU A 671 -5.55 27.91 3.28
N ASN A 672 -5.83 26.76 2.72
CA ASN A 672 -4.91 25.65 2.81
C ASN A 672 -4.59 25.09 1.40
N GLY A 673 -3.33 24.67 1.23
CA GLY A 673 -2.87 23.99 0.04
C GLY A 673 -2.27 22.64 0.40
N ASP A 674 -2.56 21.62 -0.41
CA ASP A 674 -1.99 20.28 -0.26
C ASP A 674 -1.22 19.88 -1.51
N ASN A 675 -0.13 19.10 -1.34
CA ASN A 675 0.75 18.63 -2.40
C ASN A 675 1.32 19.79 -3.26
N ILE A 676 1.92 20.80 -2.61
CA ILE A 676 2.36 22.05 -3.24
C ILE A 676 3.49 21.84 -4.24
N ALA A 677 4.54 21.10 -3.86
CA ALA A 677 5.70 20.82 -4.70
C ALA A 677 6.40 19.53 -4.29
N VAL A 678 7.09 18.89 -5.22
CA VAL A 678 8.00 17.79 -4.94
C VAL A 678 9.38 18.09 -5.51
N PHE A 679 10.40 17.88 -4.70
CA PHE A 679 11.81 18.03 -5.06
C PHE A 679 12.45 16.64 -5.04
N SER A 680 12.94 16.19 -6.18
CA SER A 680 13.53 14.87 -6.37
C SER A 680 14.58 14.94 -7.48
N PRO A 681 15.65 14.14 -7.43
CA PRO A 681 16.51 13.92 -8.57
C PRO A 681 15.78 13.20 -9.72
N PHE A 682 14.72 12.44 -9.41
CA PHE A 682 13.87 11.80 -10.39
C PHE A 682 12.83 12.79 -10.93
N LYS A 683 12.80 12.99 -12.26
CA LYS A 683 12.02 14.04 -12.92
C LYS A 683 10.97 13.55 -13.92
N LEU A 684 10.90 12.23 -14.17
CA LEU A 684 10.03 11.70 -15.23
C LEU A 684 8.55 11.69 -14.82
N TRP A 685 8.26 11.36 -13.57
CA TRP A 685 6.92 11.42 -12.95
C TRP A 685 7.06 11.60 -11.44
N ASP A 686 5.97 11.58 -10.70
CA ASP A 686 6.00 11.69 -9.25
C ASP A 686 6.73 10.48 -8.61
N PRO A 687 7.78 10.69 -7.80
CA PRO A 687 8.60 9.60 -7.25
C PRO A 687 7.85 8.62 -6.35
N GLU A 688 6.67 8.97 -5.85
CA GLU A 688 5.83 8.08 -5.04
C GLU A 688 4.86 7.24 -5.87
N LEU A 689 4.73 7.50 -7.17
CA LEU A 689 3.81 6.83 -8.07
C LEU A 689 4.52 5.89 -9.06
N SER A 690 3.76 4.99 -9.65
CA SER A 690 4.15 4.29 -10.89
C SER A 690 3.92 5.21 -12.10
N TRP A 691 4.60 4.91 -13.21
CA TRP A 691 4.56 5.73 -14.43
C TRP A 691 3.16 5.92 -15.03
N ASN A 692 2.26 4.96 -14.83
CA ASN A 692 0.87 4.97 -15.31
C ASN A 692 -0.16 5.29 -14.22
N ALA A 693 0.27 5.69 -13.04
CA ALA A 693 -0.67 6.00 -11.96
C ALA A 693 -1.39 7.32 -12.18
N TYR A 694 -2.61 7.41 -11.66
CA TYR A 694 -3.34 8.67 -11.63
C TYR A 694 -2.53 9.74 -10.87
N PRO A 695 -2.30 10.93 -11.46
CA PRO A 695 -1.42 11.92 -10.86
C PRO A 695 -1.91 12.40 -9.48
N LEU A 696 -0.97 12.62 -8.56
CA LEU A 696 -1.26 13.30 -7.32
C LEU A 696 -1.70 14.74 -7.59
N GLN A 697 -2.83 15.12 -7.03
CA GLN A 697 -3.39 16.43 -7.25
C GLN A 697 -2.80 17.45 -6.28
N ARG A 698 -2.62 18.66 -6.80
CA ARG A 698 -2.40 19.84 -5.99
C ARG A 698 -3.75 20.46 -5.71
N THR A 699 -4.11 20.63 -4.43
CA THR A 699 -5.41 21.19 -4.04
C THR A 699 -5.21 22.46 -3.23
N PHE A 700 -6.10 23.42 -3.45
CA PHE A 700 -6.19 24.63 -2.63
C PHE A 700 -7.62 24.78 -2.17
N ASN A 701 -7.80 25.01 -0.88
CA ASN A 701 -9.10 25.17 -0.27
C ASN A 701 -9.17 26.49 0.51
N ILE A 702 -10.31 27.12 0.44
CA ILE A 702 -10.66 28.24 1.32
C ILE A 702 -11.75 27.72 2.27
N GLY A 703 -11.55 27.92 3.58
CA GLY A 703 -12.47 27.48 4.58
C GLY A 703 -12.82 28.59 5.58
N VAL A 704 -14.03 28.49 6.11
CA VAL A 704 -14.50 29.33 7.19
C VAL A 704 -14.96 28.43 8.32
N GLN A 705 -14.43 28.63 9.50
CA GLN A 705 -14.86 27.98 10.74
C GLN A 705 -15.57 29.01 11.61
N LEU A 706 -16.79 28.75 11.98
CA LEU A 706 -17.59 29.62 12.85
C LEU A 706 -17.80 28.94 14.22
N ASN A 707 -17.61 29.69 15.28
CA ASN A 707 -17.82 29.26 16.66
C ASN A 707 -18.97 30.10 17.23
N PHE A 708 -20.07 29.45 17.60
CA PHE A 708 -21.26 30.08 18.13
C PHE A 708 -21.41 29.85 19.63
#